data_243e77d554914ebd6a3efa2626913402
#
_entry.id   243e77d554914ebd6a3efa2626913402
#
_cell.length_a   1.000
_cell.length_b   1.000
_cell.length_c   1.000
_cell.angle_alpha   90.00
_cell.angle_beta   90.00
_cell.angle_gamma   90.00
#
_symmetry.space_group_name_H-M   'P 1'
#
loop_
_entity.id
_entity.type
_entity.pdbx_description
1 polymer ?
#
loop_
_entity_poly.entity_id
_entity_poly.type
_entity_poly.pdbx_seq_one_letter_code
_entity_poly.pdbx_strand_id
1 'polypeptide(L)'
;MLKIVGYTDRPSVRPGESLAFKVSCEGGAAEYDAEIVRLICGDDSPHGPGFKTQPVVASVNGRYPGRRQRVNVGSFGYIPRGVHIPDGAGFTVAALVYPTWLAKQAEQTILASRTLVPLPGQGWSLLLDAAGHARFEISNGQNHAAVTVDRPLPERRWSLLVATLQDGVLKLVQRLLHPLPGEAETGLATGRVDFRPAHLVATPVTIAAELDAVEGPRLFTKRHFDGKIEAPLIRTAVSDIEAKSSLDALADDAHACWEFALAIDSQRVVDASGNGHDGILVNLPTRAVTGHNWKGQTLRWSDRPDLYGAIHFHCDDLHDMQWETDFSWTIPADLPSGVYAARVSCAGGGEDYLPFFVVPAKTAAKAPVAFLASTFTFIAYANSHHGYEDSLSEVCYGALLELGPAEQFLKQRRDFGISLYDRHRDGSGGVYSSWHRPILNTRPKRALWNFNADLHVVDWLTETGQTFDVITDDCIHTEGEALLRDYRCIVTGSHPEYHSTQMLDAFDAYLQHGGRLMYLGGNGFYWRVATHADLPGVIEVRRGEAGTRCFELPPGERFHSFSGEFGGLWRSQGRAPQALVGVGFVTEGFDENSHFVRAEASFDPRARFIFEGVGANERIGDFGVLGGAAGYELDAADPELGTPPHALVLARSVEHSNVYLLTPEELLAGFPGQDAIENPKVRAELVYFETAKGGGVFSTGSITWAASLSHDGYQNNVARITGNVLRRFIDPRPL
;
A
#
# COMPACT_ATOMS: atom_id res chain seq x y z
N MET A 1 15.52 1.55 -20.00
CA MET A 1 15.42 2.12 -18.64
C MET A 1 14.67 3.44 -18.71
N LEU A 2 13.73 3.70 -17.81
CA LEU A 2 12.98 4.96 -17.79
C LEU A 2 13.94 6.12 -17.56
N LYS A 3 13.76 7.22 -18.29
CA LYS A 3 14.66 8.38 -18.28
C LYS A 3 14.14 9.53 -17.40
N ILE A 4 12.84 9.57 -17.16
CA ILE A 4 12.16 10.57 -16.36
C ILE A 4 10.98 9.88 -15.65
N VAL A 5 10.77 10.23 -14.40
CA VAL A 5 9.67 9.72 -13.56
C VAL A 5 9.28 10.77 -12.54
N GLY A 6 8.05 10.73 -12.05
CA GLY A 6 7.61 11.67 -11.02
C GLY A 6 6.34 11.24 -10.31
N TYR A 7 5.88 12.09 -9.39
CA TYR A 7 4.64 11.90 -8.65
C TYR A 7 4.08 13.25 -8.16
N THR A 8 2.81 13.22 -7.72
CA THR A 8 2.13 14.35 -7.10
C THR A 8 2.09 14.19 -5.59
N ASP A 9 2.04 15.28 -4.84
CA ASP A 9 1.99 15.26 -3.36
C ASP A 9 0.67 14.72 -2.79
N ARG A 10 -0.33 14.52 -3.61
CA ARG A 10 -1.63 13.91 -3.25
C ARG A 10 -2.33 13.35 -4.49
N PRO A 11 -3.22 12.34 -4.35
CA PRO A 11 -3.96 11.79 -5.47
C PRO A 11 -5.04 12.73 -5.98
N SER A 12 -5.75 13.44 -5.11
CA SER A 12 -6.92 14.25 -5.44
C SER A 12 -6.77 15.70 -4.99
N VAL A 13 -7.40 16.61 -5.72
CA VAL A 13 -7.34 18.05 -5.49
C VAL A 13 -8.64 18.72 -5.93
N ARG A 14 -9.02 19.84 -5.29
CA ARG A 14 -10.19 20.63 -5.64
C ARG A 14 -9.82 21.94 -6.31
N PRO A 15 -10.73 22.56 -7.08
CA PRO A 15 -10.59 23.92 -7.56
C PRO A 15 -10.22 24.88 -6.41
N GLY A 16 -9.19 25.69 -6.62
CA GLY A 16 -8.63 26.61 -5.64
C GLY A 16 -7.53 26.03 -4.73
N GLU A 17 -7.38 24.72 -4.68
CA GLU A 17 -6.27 24.07 -3.98
C GLU A 17 -5.03 23.96 -4.86
N SER A 18 -3.86 23.78 -4.24
CA SER A 18 -2.58 23.62 -4.94
C SER A 18 -2.11 22.17 -4.88
N LEU A 19 -1.56 21.71 -6.01
CA LEU A 19 -0.92 20.41 -6.18
C LEU A 19 0.56 20.60 -6.51
N ALA A 20 1.43 19.87 -5.82
CA ALA A 20 2.87 19.88 -6.07
C ALA A 20 3.30 18.69 -6.92
N PHE A 21 4.18 18.96 -7.89
CA PHE A 21 4.76 17.97 -8.78
C PHE A 21 6.25 17.80 -8.49
N LYS A 22 6.69 16.57 -8.38
CA LYS A 22 8.05 16.17 -8.04
C LYS A 22 8.58 15.25 -9.13
N VAL A 23 9.68 15.64 -9.78
CA VAL A 23 10.20 14.97 -10.98
C VAL A 23 11.66 14.60 -10.79
N SER A 24 12.06 13.42 -11.28
CA SER A 24 13.45 12.97 -11.33
C SER A 24 13.83 12.57 -12.75
N CYS A 25 14.88 13.20 -13.29
CA CYS A 25 15.47 12.86 -14.56
C CYS A 25 16.49 11.73 -14.39
N GLU A 26 16.01 10.48 -14.35
CA GLU A 26 16.84 9.27 -14.12
C GLU A 26 17.89 9.07 -15.23
N GLY A 27 17.63 9.58 -16.44
CA GLY A 27 18.56 9.60 -17.55
C GLY A 27 19.58 10.74 -17.54
N GLY A 28 19.57 11.62 -16.51
CA GLY A 28 20.51 12.73 -16.35
C GLY A 28 20.24 13.91 -17.28
N ALA A 29 19.02 14.06 -17.82
CA ALA A 29 18.65 15.23 -18.62
C ALA A 29 18.73 16.52 -17.76
N ALA A 30 19.32 17.58 -18.33
CA ALA A 30 19.47 18.88 -17.67
C ALA A 30 18.18 19.71 -17.70
N GLU A 31 17.26 19.39 -18.59
CA GLU A 31 15.97 20.07 -18.74
C GLU A 31 14.90 19.05 -19.15
N TYR A 32 13.64 19.36 -18.80
CA TYR A 32 12.46 18.64 -19.28
C TYR A 32 11.30 19.61 -19.51
N ASP A 33 10.36 19.21 -20.36
CA ASP A 33 9.11 19.93 -20.61
C ASP A 33 7.97 19.28 -19.82
N ALA A 34 7.06 20.11 -19.26
CA ALA A 34 5.85 19.67 -18.60
C ALA A 34 4.61 20.29 -19.23
N GLU A 35 3.56 19.49 -19.37
CA GLU A 35 2.27 19.89 -19.94
C GLU A 35 1.14 19.22 -19.14
N ILE A 36 0.11 19.98 -18.75
CA ILE A 36 -1.08 19.42 -18.14
C ILE A 36 -2.01 18.90 -19.23
N VAL A 37 -2.46 17.66 -19.06
CA VAL A 37 -3.42 17.03 -19.96
C VAL A 37 -4.59 16.43 -19.17
N ARG A 38 -5.79 16.45 -19.75
CA ARG A 38 -6.91 15.64 -19.28
C ARG A 38 -6.78 14.25 -19.90
N LEU A 39 -6.80 13.20 -19.06
CA LEU A 39 -6.78 11.81 -19.49
C LEU A 39 -8.21 11.34 -19.75
N ILE A 40 -8.45 10.74 -20.91
CA ILE A 40 -9.74 10.19 -21.30
C ILE A 40 -9.64 8.67 -21.43
N CYS A 41 -8.66 8.18 -22.20
CA CYS A 41 -8.36 6.77 -22.35
C CYS A 41 -6.86 6.53 -22.23
N GLY A 42 -6.47 5.52 -21.47
CA GLY A 42 -5.06 5.15 -21.28
C GLY A 42 -4.56 4.04 -22.18
N ASP A 43 -5.44 3.39 -22.94
CA ASP A 43 -5.14 2.21 -23.74
C ASP A 43 -4.55 2.57 -25.10
N ASP A 44 -3.34 2.11 -25.38
CA ASP A 44 -2.66 2.24 -26.67
C ASP A 44 -2.51 0.90 -27.40
N SER A 45 -3.22 -0.15 -26.94
CA SER A 45 -3.19 -1.45 -27.59
C SER A 45 -3.81 -1.43 -28.97
N PRO A 46 -3.39 -2.32 -29.90
CA PRO A 46 -3.86 -2.33 -31.27
C PRO A 46 -5.38 -2.55 -31.45
N HIS A 47 -6.02 -3.17 -30.48
CA HIS A 47 -7.45 -3.50 -30.49
C HIS A 47 -8.27 -2.63 -29.54
N GLY A 48 -7.62 -1.71 -28.84
CA GLY A 48 -8.24 -0.77 -27.93
C GLY A 48 -8.78 0.48 -28.61
N PRO A 49 -9.44 1.38 -27.85
CA PRO A 49 -10.01 2.63 -28.38
C PRO A 49 -8.94 3.67 -28.72
N GLY A 50 -7.68 3.38 -28.44
CA GLY A 50 -6.54 4.28 -28.61
C GLY A 50 -6.33 5.22 -27.42
N PHE A 51 -5.09 5.62 -27.24
CA PHE A 51 -4.72 6.60 -26.22
C PHE A 51 -5.34 7.97 -26.50
N LYS A 52 -6.13 8.52 -25.57
CA LYS A 52 -6.86 9.79 -25.73
C LYS A 52 -6.55 10.75 -24.60
N THR A 53 -6.07 11.94 -24.96
CA THR A 53 -5.87 13.05 -24.04
C THR A 53 -6.37 14.37 -24.63
N GLN A 54 -6.62 15.36 -23.78
CA GLN A 54 -6.93 16.73 -24.18
C GLN A 54 -5.92 17.67 -23.49
N PRO A 55 -5.22 18.53 -24.26
CA PRO A 55 -4.34 19.54 -23.68
C PRO A 55 -5.11 20.51 -22.78
N VAL A 56 -4.53 20.89 -21.67
CA VAL A 56 -5.07 21.88 -20.73
C VAL A 56 -4.17 23.12 -20.71
N VAL A 57 -4.76 24.28 -20.89
CA VAL A 57 -4.03 25.53 -20.73
C VAL A 57 -3.77 25.77 -19.25
N ALA A 58 -2.52 25.62 -18.85
CA ALA A 58 -2.10 25.76 -17.45
C ALA A 58 -0.87 26.67 -17.35
N SER A 59 -0.82 27.46 -16.29
CA SER A 59 0.31 28.40 -16.04
C SER A 59 1.64 27.67 -15.79
N VAL A 60 1.56 26.37 -15.51
CA VAL A 60 2.73 25.51 -15.24
C VAL A 60 3.19 24.72 -16.47
N ASN A 61 2.55 24.89 -17.62
CA ASN A 61 3.05 24.31 -18.87
C ASN A 61 4.32 25.05 -19.29
N GLY A 62 5.43 24.31 -19.46
CA GLY A 62 6.70 24.91 -19.81
C GLY A 62 7.90 24.03 -19.55
N ARG A 63 9.08 24.64 -19.61
CA ARG A 63 10.37 23.97 -19.42
C ARG A 63 10.92 24.18 -18.03
N TYR A 64 11.44 23.11 -17.45
CA TYR A 64 11.98 23.05 -16.10
C TYR A 64 13.41 22.49 -16.06
N PRO A 65 14.24 22.92 -15.08
CA PRO A 65 15.54 22.29 -14.85
C PRO A 65 15.38 20.81 -14.49
N GLY A 66 16.15 19.95 -15.15
CA GLY A 66 16.20 18.52 -14.86
C GLY A 66 17.28 18.19 -13.84
N ARG A 67 16.97 17.32 -12.90
CA ARG A 67 17.90 16.74 -11.94
C ARG A 67 17.51 15.32 -11.59
N ARG A 68 18.49 14.53 -11.16
CA ARG A 68 18.20 13.25 -10.53
C ARG A 68 18.00 13.47 -9.02
N GLN A 69 16.89 12.99 -8.49
CA GLN A 69 16.58 13.09 -7.07
C GLN A 69 16.98 11.80 -6.33
N ARG A 70 17.58 11.94 -5.15
CA ARG A 70 17.96 10.79 -4.32
C ARG A 70 16.71 10.14 -3.73
N VAL A 71 16.73 8.81 -3.65
CA VAL A 71 15.71 8.03 -2.94
C VAL A 71 16.16 7.84 -1.49
N ASN A 72 15.24 8.01 -0.55
CA ASN A 72 15.43 7.74 0.86
C ASN A 72 14.59 6.51 1.24
N VAL A 73 15.18 5.34 1.16
CA VAL A 73 14.54 4.03 1.42
C VAL A 73 15.12 3.40 2.69
N GLY A 74 14.31 2.59 3.36
CA GLY A 74 14.63 1.94 4.63
C GLY A 74 14.09 2.70 5.84
N SER A 75 13.48 1.98 6.76
CA SER A 75 12.89 2.58 7.96
C SER A 75 13.89 2.71 9.11
N PHE A 76 13.66 3.71 9.95
CA PHE A 76 14.48 3.97 11.13
C PHE A 76 13.77 4.89 12.13
N GLY A 77 14.24 4.88 13.38
CA GLY A 77 13.89 5.89 14.38
C GLY A 77 14.93 7.03 14.41
N TYR A 78 14.45 8.26 14.55
CA TYR A 78 15.29 9.47 14.63
C TYR A 78 14.96 10.27 15.87
N ILE A 79 15.95 10.44 16.76
CA ILE A 79 15.87 11.18 18.01
C ILE A 79 16.73 12.45 17.87
N PRO A 80 16.14 13.59 17.53
CA PRO A 80 16.91 14.79 17.15
C PRO A 80 17.72 15.41 18.30
N ARG A 81 17.20 15.30 19.52
CA ARG A 81 17.83 15.91 20.69
C ARG A 81 19.08 15.18 21.17
N GLY A 82 19.31 13.95 20.76
CA GLY A 82 20.43 13.14 21.25
C GLY A 82 20.47 13.01 22.78
N VAL A 83 21.37 12.17 23.28
CA VAL A 83 21.56 11.94 24.74
C VAL A 83 22.94 12.42 25.13
N HIS A 84 23.00 13.37 26.07
CA HIS A 84 24.28 13.88 26.59
C HIS A 84 24.91 12.86 27.56
N ILE A 85 26.11 12.40 27.26
CA ILE A 85 26.91 11.56 28.13
C ILE A 85 28.01 12.44 28.73
N PRO A 86 28.01 12.69 30.07
CA PRO A 86 28.98 13.54 30.71
C PRO A 86 30.41 13.07 30.50
N ASP A 87 31.36 14.03 30.46
CA ASP A 87 32.78 13.72 30.34
C ASP A 87 33.24 12.86 31.53
N GLY A 88 33.98 11.83 31.21
CA GLY A 88 34.47 10.91 32.21
C GLY A 88 33.45 9.89 32.72
N ALA A 89 32.16 10.07 32.45
CA ALA A 89 31.14 9.11 32.85
C ALA A 89 31.22 7.83 32.02
N GLY A 90 30.96 6.70 32.62
CA GLY A 90 30.63 5.48 31.91
C GLY A 90 29.22 5.56 31.35
N PHE A 91 28.90 4.75 30.34
CA PHE A 91 27.54 4.65 29.82
C PHE A 91 27.20 3.25 29.40
N THR A 92 25.91 2.98 29.32
CA THR A 92 25.31 1.71 28.87
C THR A 92 24.33 1.98 27.75
N VAL A 93 24.35 1.17 26.70
CA VAL A 93 23.31 1.10 25.67
C VAL A 93 22.76 -0.32 25.62
N ALA A 94 21.45 -0.48 25.49
CA ALA A 94 20.83 -1.80 25.41
C ALA A 94 19.60 -1.78 24.50
N ALA A 95 19.28 -2.95 23.95
CA ALA A 95 18.05 -3.20 23.20
C ALA A 95 17.73 -4.69 23.16
N LEU A 96 16.46 -5.03 23.08
CA LEU A 96 16.01 -6.34 22.63
C LEU A 96 15.93 -6.34 21.10
N VAL A 97 16.47 -7.39 20.49
CA VAL A 97 16.56 -7.50 19.03
C VAL A 97 16.10 -8.88 18.55
N TYR A 98 15.45 -8.89 17.41
CA TYR A 98 14.96 -10.10 16.72
C TYR A 98 15.30 -9.96 15.23
N PRO A 99 16.53 -10.35 14.81
CA PRO A 99 16.95 -10.22 13.43
C PRO A 99 16.12 -11.12 12.51
N THR A 100 15.69 -10.62 11.36
CA THR A 100 14.90 -11.39 10.39
C THR A 100 15.65 -11.71 9.10
N TRP A 101 16.79 -11.02 8.83
CA TRP A 101 17.57 -11.24 7.61
C TRP A 101 19.08 -11.06 7.83
N LEU A 102 19.73 -12.11 8.31
CA LEU A 102 21.18 -12.15 8.46
C LEU A 102 21.90 -12.53 7.15
N ALA A 103 21.22 -13.24 6.24
CA ALA A 103 21.76 -13.59 4.93
C ALA A 103 22.07 -12.38 4.03
N LYS A 104 21.73 -11.17 4.45
CA LYS A 104 22.06 -9.89 3.82
C LYS A 104 23.59 -9.69 3.63
N GLN A 105 24.40 -10.30 4.49
CA GLN A 105 25.87 -10.20 4.48
C GLN A 105 26.36 -8.73 4.49
N ALA A 106 25.71 -7.88 5.23
CA ALA A 106 26.03 -6.47 5.39
C ALA A 106 25.88 -6.05 6.85
N GLU A 107 26.60 -5.02 7.26
CA GLU A 107 26.45 -4.46 8.61
C GLU A 107 25.04 -3.88 8.80
N GLN A 108 24.47 -4.07 9.99
CA GLN A 108 23.12 -3.65 10.35
C GLN A 108 23.13 -2.93 11.70
N THR A 109 22.82 -1.65 11.72
CA THR A 109 22.83 -0.83 12.93
C THR A 109 21.55 -1.02 13.74
N ILE A 110 21.68 -1.28 15.03
CA ILE A 110 20.57 -1.38 15.99
C ILE A 110 20.32 -0.02 16.63
N LEU A 111 21.39 0.60 17.17
CA LEU A 111 21.33 1.89 17.83
C LEU A 111 22.65 2.63 17.63
N ALA A 112 22.59 3.89 17.21
CA ALA A 112 23.79 4.68 16.98
C ALA A 112 23.60 6.15 17.39
N SER A 113 24.70 6.77 17.81
CA SER A 113 24.83 8.22 17.95
C SER A 113 26.22 8.60 17.41
N ARG A 114 26.24 9.08 16.16
CA ARG A 114 27.49 9.41 15.45
C ARG A 114 27.35 10.71 14.69
N THR A 115 28.44 11.50 14.67
CA THR A 115 28.52 12.70 13.82
C THR A 115 28.82 12.32 12.37
N LEU A 116 28.35 13.14 11.43
CA LEU A 116 28.65 12.96 10.01
C LEU A 116 30.05 13.40 9.64
N VAL A 117 30.58 14.41 10.33
CA VAL A 117 31.89 15.01 10.07
C VAL A 117 32.61 15.28 11.42
N PRO A 118 33.96 15.18 11.47
CA PRO A 118 34.85 14.69 10.42
C PRO A 118 34.72 13.18 10.20
N LEU A 119 35.17 12.67 9.06
CA LEU A 119 35.22 11.24 8.81
C LEU A 119 36.50 10.62 9.40
N PRO A 120 36.45 9.42 10.04
CA PRO A 120 35.25 8.67 10.41
C PRO A 120 34.47 9.39 11.50
N GLY A 121 33.11 9.36 11.47
CA GLY A 121 32.25 10.04 12.42
C GLY A 121 32.58 9.73 13.89
N GLN A 122 32.44 10.71 14.76
CA GLN A 122 32.64 10.57 16.20
C GLN A 122 31.40 10.01 16.87
N GLY A 123 31.55 9.12 17.85
CA GLY A 123 30.42 8.58 18.58
C GLY A 123 30.50 7.08 18.82
N TRP A 124 29.36 6.45 18.84
CA TRP A 124 29.24 5.02 19.11
C TRP A 124 28.14 4.39 18.25
N SER A 125 28.25 3.08 18.01
CA SER A 125 27.21 2.27 17.35
C SER A 125 27.17 0.87 17.96
N LEU A 126 25.96 0.39 18.24
CA LEU A 126 25.62 -0.99 18.50
C LEU A 126 25.03 -1.57 17.22
N LEU A 127 25.63 -2.59 16.66
CA LEU A 127 25.31 -3.11 15.33
C LEU A 127 25.53 -4.62 15.24
N LEU A 128 25.10 -5.22 14.14
CA LEU A 128 25.52 -6.54 13.70
C LEU A 128 26.55 -6.37 12.57
N ASP A 129 27.61 -7.15 12.59
CA ASP A 129 28.55 -7.22 11.47
C ASP A 129 27.95 -8.01 10.28
N ALA A 130 28.67 -8.09 9.18
CA ALA A 130 28.19 -8.77 7.97
C ALA A 130 27.97 -10.29 8.15
N ALA A 131 28.49 -10.89 9.21
CA ALA A 131 28.28 -12.29 9.58
C ALA A 131 27.20 -12.48 10.65
N GLY A 132 26.57 -11.39 11.12
CA GLY A 132 25.51 -11.42 12.12
C GLY A 132 26.01 -11.42 13.59
N HIS A 133 27.29 -11.14 13.84
CA HIS A 133 27.80 -11.03 15.19
C HIS A 133 27.47 -9.66 15.78
N ALA A 134 27.05 -9.65 17.04
CA ALA A 134 26.87 -8.39 17.77
C ALA A 134 28.23 -7.68 17.95
N ARG A 135 28.25 -6.39 17.61
CA ARG A 135 29.42 -5.53 17.65
C ARG A 135 29.10 -4.19 18.26
N PHE A 136 29.96 -3.73 19.15
CA PHE A 136 29.91 -2.39 19.72
C PHE A 136 31.16 -1.62 19.36
N GLU A 137 31.01 -0.47 18.74
CA GLU A 137 32.12 0.35 18.27
C GLU A 137 32.03 1.80 18.76
N ILE A 138 33.20 2.38 19.02
CA ILE A 138 33.35 3.79 19.41
C ILE A 138 34.40 4.48 18.55
N SER A 139 34.26 5.78 18.34
CA SER A 139 35.21 6.60 17.61
C SER A 139 35.28 8.02 18.18
N ASN A 140 36.48 8.62 18.21
CA ASN A 140 36.67 10.05 18.49
C ASN A 140 37.03 10.86 17.23
N GLY A 141 36.88 10.27 16.06
CA GLY A 141 37.22 10.89 14.77
C GLY A 141 38.67 10.69 14.32
N GLN A 142 39.57 10.26 15.22
CA GLN A 142 40.96 9.89 14.91
C GLN A 142 41.22 8.42 15.20
N ASN A 143 40.74 7.95 16.32
CA ASN A 143 40.86 6.57 16.77
C ASN A 143 39.50 5.86 16.71
N HIS A 144 39.54 4.57 16.43
CA HIS A 144 38.38 3.68 16.38
C HIS A 144 38.70 2.41 17.14
N ALA A 145 37.74 1.92 17.91
CA ALA A 145 37.83 0.62 18.59
C ALA A 145 36.46 -0.07 18.58
N ALA A 146 36.52 -1.41 18.57
CA ALA A 146 35.33 -2.23 18.61
C ALA A 146 35.56 -3.50 19.40
N VAL A 147 34.47 -4.06 19.95
CA VAL A 147 34.40 -5.41 20.49
C VAL A 147 33.29 -6.16 19.77
N THR A 148 33.54 -7.43 19.44
CA THR A 148 32.61 -8.29 18.71
C THR A 148 32.45 -9.61 19.44
N VAL A 149 31.21 -10.03 19.68
CA VAL A 149 30.92 -11.34 20.25
C VAL A 149 31.23 -12.41 19.19
N ASP A 150 31.90 -13.47 19.55
CA ASP A 150 32.39 -14.53 18.66
C ASP A 150 31.30 -15.45 18.09
N ARG A 151 30.06 -15.27 18.51
CA ARG A 151 28.90 -16.05 18.08
C ARG A 151 27.85 -15.13 17.43
N PRO A 152 27.38 -15.43 16.21
CA PRO A 152 26.33 -14.66 15.56
C PRO A 152 25.01 -14.77 16.33
N LEU A 153 24.16 -13.78 16.20
CA LEU A 153 22.78 -13.86 16.67
C LEU A 153 22.01 -14.92 15.86
N PRO A 154 21.12 -15.68 16.48
CA PRO A 154 20.22 -16.54 15.74
C PRO A 154 19.12 -15.68 15.06
N GLU A 155 18.85 -15.97 13.80
CA GLU A 155 17.75 -15.34 13.06
C GLU A 155 16.41 -15.75 13.64
N ARG A 156 15.46 -14.80 13.70
CA ARG A 156 14.08 -14.96 14.19
C ARG A 156 14.01 -15.45 15.65
N ARG A 157 14.94 -14.98 16.49
CA ARG A 157 14.93 -15.25 17.94
C ARG A 157 15.34 -14.00 18.72
N TRP A 158 14.65 -13.76 19.83
CA TRP A 158 14.90 -12.62 20.69
C TRP A 158 16.21 -12.74 21.47
N SER A 159 17.02 -11.71 21.37
CA SER A 159 18.26 -11.54 22.14
C SER A 159 18.32 -10.16 22.81
N LEU A 160 18.80 -10.11 24.04
CA LEU A 160 19.15 -8.86 24.71
C LEU A 160 20.62 -8.54 24.40
N LEU A 161 20.88 -7.36 23.88
CA LEU A 161 22.22 -6.80 23.69
C LEU A 161 22.45 -5.68 24.69
N VAL A 162 23.57 -5.72 25.40
CA VAL A 162 23.99 -4.68 26.35
C VAL A 162 25.46 -4.34 26.11
N ALA A 163 25.74 -3.09 25.77
CA ALA A 163 27.08 -2.59 25.56
C ALA A 163 27.41 -1.50 26.59
N THR A 164 28.65 -1.50 27.11
CA THR A 164 29.11 -0.50 28.08
C THR A 164 30.50 0.01 27.73
N LEU A 165 30.74 1.27 28.07
CA LEU A 165 32.07 1.86 28.17
C LEU A 165 32.28 2.39 29.58
N GLN A 166 33.31 1.90 30.28
CA GLN A 166 33.71 2.39 31.60
C GLN A 166 35.22 2.29 31.76
N ASP A 167 35.86 3.35 32.29
CA ASP A 167 37.30 3.36 32.64
C ASP A 167 38.21 2.79 31.54
N GLY A 168 37.89 3.11 30.26
CA GLY A 168 38.61 2.60 29.10
C GLY A 168 38.35 1.13 28.79
N VAL A 169 37.33 0.52 29.37
CA VAL A 169 36.91 -0.85 29.09
C VAL A 169 35.60 -0.84 28.26
N LEU A 170 35.65 -1.39 27.06
CA LEU A 170 34.47 -1.75 26.29
C LEU A 170 34.02 -3.15 26.70
N LYS A 171 32.72 -3.32 26.91
CA LYS A 171 32.12 -4.63 27.17
C LYS A 171 30.82 -4.75 26.37
N LEU A 172 30.62 -5.90 25.73
CA LEU A 172 29.40 -6.24 25.00
C LEU A 172 28.91 -7.60 25.46
N VAL A 173 27.66 -7.65 25.91
CA VAL A 173 26.98 -8.89 26.31
C VAL A 173 25.84 -9.13 25.30
N GLN A 174 25.77 -10.36 24.83
CA GLN A 174 24.66 -10.92 24.05
C GLN A 174 23.99 -12.00 24.92
N ARG A 175 22.69 -11.89 25.14
CA ARG A 175 21.91 -12.89 25.89
C ARG A 175 20.71 -13.34 25.07
N LEU A 176 20.62 -14.62 24.77
CA LEU A 176 19.50 -15.25 24.13
C LEU A 176 18.36 -15.46 25.14
N LEU A 177 17.17 -14.94 24.89
CA LEU A 177 16.07 -14.98 25.87
C LEU A 177 15.49 -16.39 26.06
N HIS A 178 15.48 -17.21 25.01
CA HIS A 178 14.93 -18.55 25.03
C HIS A 178 15.92 -19.52 24.37
N PRO A 179 17.02 -19.90 25.07
CA PRO A 179 18.01 -20.82 24.53
C PRO A 179 17.41 -22.23 24.39
N LEU A 180 17.75 -22.93 23.30
CA LEU A 180 17.44 -24.33 23.15
C LEU A 180 18.37 -25.18 24.01
N PRO A 181 17.99 -26.43 24.35
CA PRO A 181 18.86 -27.32 25.11
C PRO A 181 20.25 -27.46 24.48
N GLY A 182 21.29 -27.18 25.26
CA GLY A 182 22.69 -27.24 24.80
C GLY A 182 23.23 -25.97 24.14
N GLU A 183 22.40 -24.95 23.93
CA GLU A 183 22.88 -23.64 23.48
C GLU A 183 23.44 -22.81 24.65
N ALA A 184 24.52 -22.08 24.38
CA ALA A 184 25.01 -21.09 25.32
C ALA A 184 24.05 -19.87 25.35
N GLU A 185 23.51 -19.55 26.54
CA GLU A 185 22.61 -18.41 26.73
C GLU A 185 23.31 -17.07 26.49
N THR A 186 24.56 -16.94 26.98
CA THR A 186 25.28 -15.65 27.01
C THR A 186 26.57 -15.72 26.18
N GLY A 187 26.81 -14.66 25.40
CA GLY A 187 28.10 -14.35 24.74
C GLY A 187 28.66 -13.04 25.33
N LEU A 188 29.97 -12.93 25.43
CA LEU A 188 30.67 -11.79 26.01
C LEU A 188 31.88 -11.41 25.16
N ALA A 189 32.04 -10.11 24.90
CA ALA A 189 33.26 -9.54 24.35
C ALA A 189 33.73 -8.38 25.20
N THR A 190 35.05 -8.26 25.37
CA THR A 190 35.69 -7.15 26.13
C THR A 190 36.92 -6.63 25.40
N GLY A 191 37.19 -5.34 25.54
CA GLY A 191 38.37 -4.70 24.98
C GLY A 191 38.80 -3.48 25.79
N ARG A 192 40.07 -3.07 25.70
CA ARG A 192 40.57 -1.85 26.32
C ARG A 192 40.87 -0.79 25.28
N VAL A 193 40.57 0.45 25.64
CA VAL A 193 40.78 1.64 24.81
C VAL A 193 41.42 2.74 25.66
N ASP A 194 42.28 3.52 25.05
CA ASP A 194 42.98 4.66 25.66
C ASP A 194 42.39 6.01 25.24
N PHE A 195 41.27 5.99 24.56
CA PHE A 195 40.54 7.17 24.12
C PHE A 195 39.04 7.06 24.46
N ARG A 196 38.34 8.18 24.41
CA ARG A 196 36.88 8.26 24.56
C ARG A 196 36.25 8.84 23.31
N PRO A 197 34.99 8.52 23.00
CA PRO A 197 34.21 9.30 22.06
C PRO A 197 34.26 10.77 22.48
N ALA A 198 34.40 11.69 21.54
CA ALA A 198 34.33 13.11 21.84
C ALA A 198 32.90 13.46 22.34
N HIS A 199 32.78 14.63 22.96
CA HIS A 199 31.52 15.19 23.47
C HIS A 199 30.38 15.03 22.50
N LEU A 200 29.39 14.21 22.86
CA LEU A 200 28.24 13.90 22.03
C LEU A 200 27.02 14.79 22.40
N VAL A 201 27.27 16.02 22.82
CA VAL A 201 26.21 17.00 23.05
C VAL A 201 25.53 17.29 21.73
N ALA A 202 24.24 17.01 21.64
CA ALA A 202 23.40 17.26 20.47
C ALA A 202 23.62 16.36 19.21
N THR A 203 24.38 15.27 19.31
CA THR A 203 24.40 14.29 18.23
C THR A 203 23.11 13.47 18.25
N PRO A 204 22.33 13.44 17.17
CA PRO A 204 21.10 12.65 17.12
C PRO A 204 21.36 11.17 17.40
N VAL A 205 20.36 10.49 17.97
CA VAL A 205 20.35 9.02 18.09
C VAL A 205 19.50 8.47 16.96
N THR A 206 19.98 7.41 16.32
CA THR A 206 19.21 6.65 15.32
C THR A 206 18.98 5.22 15.80
N ILE A 207 17.83 4.68 15.47
CA ILE A 207 17.41 3.31 15.79
C ILE A 207 17.21 2.60 14.44
N ALA A 208 17.71 1.38 14.30
CA ALA A 208 17.63 0.54 13.10
C ALA A 208 18.39 1.05 11.87
N ALA A 209 19.12 2.14 11.96
CA ALA A 209 20.03 2.61 10.90
C ALA A 209 21.08 3.57 11.45
N GLU A 210 22.08 3.90 10.64
CA GLU A 210 23.08 4.94 10.92
C GLU A 210 22.87 6.13 9.97
N LEU A 211 22.95 7.36 10.49
CA LEU A 211 22.84 8.57 9.68
C LEU A 211 24.03 8.66 8.71
N ASP A 212 23.74 8.96 7.43
CA ASP A 212 24.74 9.08 6.36
C ASP A 212 24.87 10.54 5.86
N ALA A 213 23.74 11.22 5.67
CA ALA A 213 23.71 12.61 5.25
C ALA A 213 22.43 13.32 5.72
N VAL A 214 22.49 14.64 5.79
CA VAL A 214 21.34 15.53 6.03
C VAL A 214 21.33 16.57 4.92
N GLU A 215 20.23 16.62 4.17
CA GLU A 215 20.01 17.57 3.07
C GLU A 215 18.72 18.36 3.32
N GLY A 216 18.81 19.52 3.94
CA GLY A 216 17.62 20.26 4.40
C GLY A 216 16.83 19.44 5.42
N PRO A 217 15.54 19.18 5.22
CA PRO A 217 14.73 18.34 6.10
C PRO A 217 14.94 16.82 5.87
N ARG A 218 15.68 16.42 4.83
CA ARG A 218 15.82 15.04 4.39
C ARG A 218 16.97 14.35 5.13
N LEU A 219 16.67 13.20 5.69
CA LEU A 219 17.63 12.35 6.42
C LEU A 219 17.96 11.13 5.56
N PHE A 220 19.22 10.96 5.20
CA PHE A 220 19.70 9.78 4.51
C PHE A 220 20.45 8.89 5.49
N THR A 221 20.16 7.59 5.42
CA THR A 221 20.70 6.58 6.34
C THR A 221 21.33 5.42 5.58
N LYS A 222 22.13 4.64 6.29
CA LYS A 222 22.82 3.44 5.81
C LYS A 222 22.79 2.37 6.89
N ARG A 223 23.25 1.16 6.58
CA ARG A 223 23.35 0.02 7.51
C ARG A 223 22.02 -0.29 8.19
N HIS A 224 20.92 -0.26 7.41
CA HIS A 224 19.59 -0.56 7.94
C HIS A 224 19.51 -1.96 8.55
N PHE A 225 18.86 -2.07 9.70
CA PHE A 225 18.55 -3.32 10.36
C PHE A 225 17.25 -3.88 9.79
N ASP A 226 17.24 -5.19 9.49
CA ASP A 226 16.04 -5.93 9.15
C ASP A 226 15.66 -6.82 10.32
N GLY A 227 14.56 -6.49 10.98
CA GLY A 227 14.10 -7.20 12.16
C GLY A 227 13.35 -6.35 13.16
N LYS A 228 12.95 -6.98 14.30
CA LYS A 228 12.26 -6.29 15.37
C LYS A 228 13.26 -5.75 16.40
N ILE A 229 13.01 -4.53 16.84
CA ILE A 229 13.69 -3.90 18.01
C ILE A 229 12.62 -3.56 19.03
N GLU A 230 12.96 -3.76 20.33
CA GLU A 230 12.08 -3.44 21.44
C GLU A 230 12.87 -2.77 22.55
N ALA A 231 12.29 -1.73 23.16
CA ALA A 231 12.77 -0.98 24.32
C ALA A 231 14.27 -0.61 24.27
N PRO A 232 14.78 0.02 23.20
CA PRO A 232 16.14 0.53 23.20
C PRO A 232 16.31 1.60 24.27
N LEU A 233 17.47 1.60 24.96
CA LEU A 233 17.74 2.53 26.06
C LEU A 233 19.19 2.97 26.11
N ILE A 234 19.40 4.12 26.78
CA ILE A 234 20.72 4.68 27.11
C ILE A 234 20.74 5.07 28.59
N ARG A 235 21.80 4.65 29.30
CA ARG A 235 22.10 5.07 30.66
C ARG A 235 23.42 5.83 30.69
N THR A 236 23.51 6.90 31.46
CA THR A 236 24.73 7.65 31.71
C THR A 236 25.54 7.08 32.88
N ALA A 237 25.22 5.87 33.28
CA ALA A 237 25.94 5.08 34.28
C ALA A 237 26.14 3.66 33.76
N VAL A 238 27.16 2.99 34.26
CA VAL A 238 27.40 1.57 33.93
C VAL A 238 26.58 0.71 34.86
N SER A 239 25.85 -0.22 34.28
CA SER A 239 25.13 -1.26 34.98
C SER A 239 26.04 -2.45 35.18
N ASP A 240 25.94 -3.10 36.35
CA ASP A 240 26.47 -4.46 36.51
C ASP A 240 25.58 -5.43 35.67
N ILE A 241 26.02 -5.67 34.43
CA ILE A 241 25.27 -6.43 33.43
C ILE A 241 25.15 -7.91 33.83
N GLU A 242 26.06 -8.39 34.70
CA GLU A 242 26.02 -9.78 35.20
C GLU A 242 24.99 -9.96 36.30
N ALA A 243 24.75 -8.91 37.08
CA ALA A 243 23.77 -8.91 38.18
C ALA A 243 22.34 -8.55 37.73
N LYS A 244 22.18 -7.70 36.68
CA LYS A 244 20.87 -7.28 36.18
C LYS A 244 20.43 -8.19 35.02
N SER A 245 19.52 -9.11 35.31
CA SER A 245 19.10 -10.17 34.38
C SER A 245 17.93 -9.80 33.45
N SER A 246 17.30 -8.63 33.60
CA SER A 246 16.15 -8.21 32.78
C SER A 246 16.33 -6.80 32.24
N LEU A 247 15.65 -6.52 31.12
CA LEU A 247 15.60 -5.19 30.53
C LEU A 247 14.92 -4.18 31.47
N ASP A 248 13.86 -4.60 32.19
CA ASP A 248 13.15 -3.75 33.15
C ASP A 248 14.11 -3.18 34.19
N ALA A 249 14.99 -4.01 34.75
CA ALA A 249 16.01 -3.57 35.67
C ALA A 249 17.05 -2.60 35.07
N LEU A 250 17.21 -2.58 33.75
CA LEU A 250 18.03 -1.60 33.06
C LEU A 250 17.24 -0.31 32.77
N ALA A 251 15.93 -0.40 32.59
CA ALA A 251 15.07 0.73 32.30
C ALA A 251 14.81 1.65 33.51
N ASP A 252 14.81 1.10 34.76
CA ASP A 252 14.49 1.84 36.00
C ASP A 252 15.27 3.16 36.17
N ASP A 253 16.52 3.23 35.73
CA ASP A 253 17.35 4.45 35.84
C ASP A 253 17.87 4.88 34.45
N ALA A 254 17.17 4.57 33.36
CA ALA A 254 17.60 4.95 32.04
C ALA A 254 17.54 6.48 31.88
N HIS A 255 18.55 7.05 31.23
CA HIS A 255 18.55 8.47 30.84
C HIS A 255 17.65 8.72 29.62
N ALA A 256 17.55 7.75 28.73
CA ALA A 256 16.56 7.67 27.67
C ALA A 256 16.10 6.21 27.53
N CYS A 257 14.80 5.99 27.40
CA CYS A 257 14.20 4.68 27.20
C CYS A 257 13.00 4.83 26.25
N TRP A 258 13.09 4.27 25.06
CA TRP A 258 12.04 4.41 24.05
C TRP A 258 11.10 3.23 24.15
N GLU A 259 9.89 3.53 24.66
CA GLU A 259 8.83 2.53 24.85
C GLU A 259 7.90 2.50 23.64
N PHE A 260 8.03 1.48 22.83
CA PHE A 260 7.27 1.37 21.59
C PHE A 260 5.84 0.86 21.76
N ALA A 261 5.47 0.39 22.94
CA ALA A 261 4.07 0.12 23.30
C ALA A 261 3.23 1.40 23.44
N LEU A 262 3.89 2.57 23.50
CA LEU A 262 3.23 3.87 23.56
C LEU A 262 3.02 4.44 22.15
N ALA A 263 1.85 5.07 21.94
CA ALA A 263 1.50 5.73 20.67
C ALA A 263 1.66 4.80 19.44
N ILE A 264 1.21 3.55 19.54
CA ILE A 264 1.31 2.52 18.49
C ILE A 264 0.64 2.98 17.18
N ASP A 265 -0.39 3.80 17.30
CA ASP A 265 -1.16 4.36 16.19
C ASP A 265 -0.47 5.53 15.45
N SER A 266 0.76 5.90 15.84
CA SER A 266 1.46 7.06 15.30
C SER A 266 2.90 6.76 14.89
N GLN A 267 3.58 7.76 14.31
CA GLN A 267 5.02 7.71 14.00
C GLN A 267 5.89 8.30 15.13
N ARG A 268 5.35 8.47 16.32
CA ARG A 268 6.10 8.96 17.48
C ARG A 268 6.91 7.86 18.13
N VAL A 269 8.12 8.22 18.54
CA VAL A 269 8.98 7.42 19.41
C VAL A 269 9.00 8.10 20.77
N VAL A 270 8.31 7.52 21.76
CA VAL A 270 8.10 8.13 23.07
C VAL A 270 9.22 7.75 24.03
N ASP A 271 9.86 8.74 24.64
CA ASP A 271 10.83 8.56 25.71
C ASP A 271 10.12 8.38 27.07
N ALA A 272 10.09 7.16 27.55
CA ALA A 272 9.48 6.82 28.84
C ALA A 272 10.33 7.22 30.08
N SER A 273 11.57 7.68 29.88
CA SER A 273 12.43 8.14 30.99
C SER A 273 11.98 9.47 31.60
N GLY A 274 11.19 10.26 30.85
CA GLY A 274 10.73 11.58 31.24
C GLY A 274 11.75 12.70 31.00
N ASN A 275 12.90 12.41 30.38
CA ASN A 275 13.95 13.42 30.09
C ASN A 275 13.76 14.13 28.74
N GLY A 276 12.71 13.78 27.99
CA GLY A 276 12.30 14.49 26.77
C GLY A 276 13.17 14.19 25.55
N HIS A 277 13.58 12.96 25.37
CA HIS A 277 14.27 12.43 24.19
C HIS A 277 13.29 11.77 23.22
N ASP A 278 12.11 12.35 23.04
CA ASP A 278 11.15 11.90 22.03
C ASP A 278 11.74 11.96 20.62
N GLY A 279 11.28 11.07 19.77
CA GLY A 279 11.70 10.98 18.38
C GLY A 279 10.55 10.69 17.43
N ILE A 280 10.91 10.43 16.18
CA ILE A 280 9.99 10.06 15.10
C ILE A 280 10.47 8.81 14.38
N LEU A 281 9.54 8.05 13.84
CA LEU A 281 9.80 7.00 12.88
C LEU A 281 9.80 7.57 11.47
N VAL A 282 10.72 7.12 10.64
CA VAL A 282 10.84 7.51 9.23
C VAL A 282 10.60 6.27 8.38
N ASN A 283 9.91 6.45 7.25
CA ASN A 283 9.56 5.41 6.27
C ASN A 283 8.66 4.27 6.80
N LEU A 284 7.82 4.56 7.80
CA LEU A 284 6.73 3.67 8.24
C LEU A 284 7.19 2.23 8.56
N PRO A 285 8.08 2.00 9.54
CA PRO A 285 8.32 0.63 10.00
C PRO A 285 7.04 0.04 10.55
N THR A 286 6.91 -1.28 10.50
CA THR A 286 5.68 -1.95 10.93
C THR A 286 5.48 -1.85 12.45
N ARG A 287 4.38 -1.18 12.85
CA ARG A 287 3.90 -1.06 14.24
C ARG A 287 2.88 -2.14 14.56
N ALA A 288 2.38 -2.21 15.79
CA ALA A 288 1.43 -3.23 16.25
C ALA A 288 1.93 -4.65 15.95
N VAL A 289 3.22 -4.90 16.19
CA VAL A 289 3.85 -6.21 16.09
C VAL A 289 4.17 -6.77 17.48
N THR A 290 4.18 -8.08 17.58
CA THR A 290 4.37 -8.79 18.86
C THR A 290 5.78 -8.59 19.42
N GLY A 291 5.85 -8.28 20.72
CA GLY A 291 7.09 -8.14 21.49
C GLY A 291 7.65 -9.47 21.99
N HIS A 292 8.77 -9.39 22.70
CA HIS A 292 9.49 -10.55 23.27
C HIS A 292 8.65 -11.34 24.30
N ASN A 293 7.71 -10.70 24.97
CA ASN A 293 6.86 -11.22 26.04
C ASN A 293 5.50 -11.76 25.56
N TRP A 294 5.19 -11.62 24.26
CA TRP A 294 3.96 -12.14 23.67
C TRP A 294 4.02 -13.67 23.55
N LYS A 295 2.98 -14.36 24.03
CA LYS A 295 2.84 -15.84 24.01
C LYS A 295 1.43 -16.26 23.62
N GLY A 296 0.71 -15.42 22.82
CA GLY A 296 -0.68 -15.69 22.45
C GLY A 296 -1.72 -15.23 23.48
N GLN A 297 -1.37 -14.41 24.48
CA GLN A 297 -2.30 -13.95 25.52
C GLN A 297 -3.45 -13.10 24.98
N THR A 298 -3.19 -12.36 23.91
CA THR A 298 -4.17 -11.58 23.14
C THR A 298 -3.75 -11.52 21.68
N LEU A 299 -4.71 -11.39 20.79
CA LEU A 299 -4.45 -11.16 19.37
C LEU A 299 -4.59 -9.67 19.00
N ARG A 300 -5.08 -8.85 19.95
CA ARG A 300 -5.38 -7.43 19.73
C ARG A 300 -4.47 -6.55 20.57
N TRP A 301 -3.67 -5.72 19.91
CA TRP A 301 -2.68 -4.85 20.55
C TRP A 301 -3.30 -3.82 21.50
N SER A 302 -4.50 -3.29 21.19
CA SER A 302 -5.18 -2.30 22.04
C SER A 302 -5.63 -2.85 23.40
N ASP A 303 -5.77 -4.17 23.54
CA ASP A 303 -6.13 -4.80 24.82
C ASP A 303 -4.94 -4.90 25.78
N ARG A 304 -3.74 -5.15 25.24
CA ARG A 304 -2.49 -5.31 25.97
C ARG A 304 -1.33 -4.71 25.18
N PRO A 305 -1.22 -3.37 25.09
CA PRO A 305 -0.15 -2.69 24.35
C PRO A 305 1.26 -3.12 24.81
N ASP A 306 1.41 -3.45 26.09
CA ASP A 306 2.65 -3.93 26.70
C ASP A 306 3.22 -5.22 26.08
N LEU A 307 2.40 -5.97 25.36
CA LEU A 307 2.83 -7.16 24.61
C LEU A 307 3.22 -6.85 23.15
N TYR A 308 3.09 -5.59 22.72
CA TYR A 308 3.34 -5.09 21.36
C TYR A 308 4.36 -3.96 21.37
N GLY A 309 5.33 -4.05 22.30
CA GLY A 309 6.41 -3.07 22.45
C GLY A 309 7.53 -3.17 21.41
N ALA A 310 7.34 -3.91 20.34
CA ALA A 310 8.30 -4.02 19.25
C ALA A 310 7.91 -3.17 18.04
N ILE A 311 8.93 -2.79 17.26
CA ILE A 311 8.77 -2.25 15.90
C ILE A 311 9.57 -3.14 14.95
N HIS A 312 8.99 -3.51 13.81
CA HIS A 312 9.67 -4.26 12.76
C HIS A 312 10.15 -3.28 11.68
N PHE A 313 11.47 -3.20 11.54
CA PHE A 313 12.18 -2.34 10.60
C PHE A 313 12.61 -3.14 9.38
N HIS A 314 12.61 -2.49 8.20
CA HIS A 314 13.06 -3.10 6.96
C HIS A 314 13.90 -2.11 6.15
N CYS A 315 14.91 -2.62 5.46
CA CYS A 315 15.78 -1.80 4.62
C CYS A 315 15.11 -1.31 3.33
N ASP A 316 13.92 -1.81 3.01
CA ASP A 316 13.11 -1.47 1.83
C ASP A 316 11.75 -0.83 2.14
N ASP A 317 11.50 -0.47 3.39
CA ASP A 317 10.36 0.39 3.76
C ASP A 317 10.44 1.74 3.05
N LEU A 318 9.32 2.21 2.51
CA LEU A 318 9.23 3.51 1.87
C LEU A 318 7.85 4.15 2.07
N HIS A 319 7.85 5.31 2.73
CA HIS A 319 6.65 6.15 2.89
C HIS A 319 6.62 7.28 1.87
N ASP A 320 7.58 8.19 1.96
CA ASP A 320 7.70 9.38 1.12
C ASP A 320 9.13 9.49 0.62
N MET A 321 9.31 9.54 -0.69
CA MET A 321 10.62 9.82 -1.28
C MET A 321 11.15 11.19 -0.91
N GLN A 322 10.29 12.09 -0.39
CA GLN A 322 10.64 13.45 0.02
C GLN A 322 11.37 14.23 -1.07
N TRP A 323 11.06 13.96 -2.35
CA TRP A 323 11.66 14.72 -3.44
C TRP A 323 11.27 16.19 -3.36
N GLU A 324 12.19 17.06 -3.75
CA GLU A 324 11.92 18.49 -3.87
C GLU A 324 10.84 18.72 -4.92
N THR A 325 9.98 19.71 -4.65
CA THR A 325 8.96 20.16 -5.59
C THR A 325 9.59 20.88 -6.76
N ASP A 326 9.28 20.48 -7.96
CA ASP A 326 9.73 21.14 -9.20
C ASP A 326 8.82 22.30 -9.56
N PHE A 327 7.51 22.09 -9.48
CA PHE A 327 6.50 23.12 -9.69
C PHE A 327 5.22 22.80 -8.91
N SER A 328 4.42 23.83 -8.67
CA SER A 328 3.09 23.70 -8.05
C SER A 328 2.06 24.41 -8.88
N TRP A 329 0.86 23.82 -8.98
CA TRP A 329 -0.25 24.36 -9.71
C TRP A 329 -1.48 24.55 -8.82
N THR A 330 -1.97 25.78 -8.74
CA THR A 330 -3.27 26.04 -8.13
C THR A 330 -4.35 25.76 -9.16
N ILE A 331 -5.25 24.84 -8.84
CA ILE A 331 -6.29 24.37 -9.75
C ILE A 331 -7.27 25.53 -10.02
N PRO A 332 -7.49 25.91 -11.29
CA PRO A 332 -8.46 26.94 -11.65
C PRO A 332 -9.88 26.63 -11.15
N ALA A 333 -10.63 27.67 -10.80
CA ALA A 333 -11.98 27.52 -10.27
C ALA A 333 -12.97 26.91 -11.29
N ASP A 334 -12.67 27.07 -12.57
CA ASP A 334 -13.48 26.63 -13.72
C ASP A 334 -12.95 25.34 -14.35
N LEU A 335 -11.89 24.74 -13.80
CA LEU A 335 -11.39 23.45 -14.33
C LEU A 335 -12.43 22.36 -14.03
N PRO A 336 -12.95 21.65 -15.03
CA PRO A 336 -13.93 20.60 -14.83
C PRO A 336 -13.36 19.44 -13.98
N SER A 337 -14.24 18.77 -13.25
CA SER A 337 -13.89 17.49 -12.61
C SER A 337 -13.46 16.46 -13.65
N GLY A 338 -12.46 15.63 -13.31
CA GLY A 338 -11.93 14.67 -14.25
C GLY A 338 -10.62 14.03 -13.81
N VAL A 339 -10.10 13.15 -14.66
CA VAL A 339 -8.76 12.56 -14.53
C VAL A 339 -7.78 13.39 -15.33
N TYR A 340 -6.67 13.78 -14.70
CA TYR A 340 -5.64 14.62 -15.29
C TYR A 340 -4.26 14.03 -15.08
N ALA A 341 -3.27 14.50 -15.84
CA ALA A 341 -1.87 14.22 -15.57
C ALA A 341 -0.98 15.41 -15.95
N ALA A 342 0.14 15.56 -15.26
CA ALA A 342 1.27 16.27 -15.84
C ALA A 342 2.05 15.30 -16.71
N ARG A 343 2.02 15.53 -18.03
CA ARG A 343 2.90 14.87 -18.99
C ARG A 343 4.26 15.53 -18.90
N VAL A 344 5.28 14.76 -18.54
CA VAL A 344 6.66 15.23 -18.49
C VAL A 344 7.50 14.52 -19.54
N SER A 345 8.35 15.25 -20.26
CA SER A 345 9.17 14.68 -21.33
C SER A 345 10.56 15.32 -21.36
N CYS A 346 11.58 14.51 -21.66
CA CYS A 346 12.95 14.99 -21.75
C CYS A 346 13.65 14.53 -23.03
N ALA A 347 14.77 15.20 -23.35
CA ALA A 347 15.59 14.85 -24.51
C ALA A 347 15.98 13.36 -24.51
N GLY A 348 16.01 12.76 -25.70
CA GLY A 348 16.31 11.35 -25.89
C GLY A 348 15.12 10.41 -25.70
N GLY A 349 13.87 10.93 -25.66
CA GLY A 349 12.63 10.15 -25.71
C GLY A 349 12.16 9.61 -24.36
N GLY A 350 12.51 10.26 -23.24
CA GLY A 350 11.90 9.99 -21.94
C GLY A 350 10.55 10.68 -21.82
N GLU A 351 9.51 9.94 -21.42
CA GLU A 351 8.15 10.44 -21.16
C GLU A 351 7.58 9.74 -19.93
N ASP A 352 6.86 10.49 -19.10
CA ASP A 352 6.03 9.96 -18.00
C ASP A 352 4.76 10.80 -17.85
N TYR A 353 3.72 10.23 -17.25
CA TYR A 353 2.46 10.89 -16.93
C TYR A 353 2.25 10.80 -15.42
N LEU A 354 2.09 11.94 -14.74
CA LEU A 354 1.88 12.03 -13.30
C LEU A 354 0.38 12.24 -13.03
N PRO A 355 -0.42 11.19 -12.83
CA PRO A 355 -1.88 11.31 -12.72
C PRO A 355 -2.29 11.98 -11.42
N PHE A 356 -3.42 12.69 -11.49
CA PHE A 356 -4.15 13.24 -10.35
C PHE A 356 -5.63 13.41 -10.71
N PHE A 357 -6.48 13.52 -9.69
CA PHE A 357 -7.92 13.62 -9.85
C PHE A 357 -8.41 14.99 -9.41
N VAL A 358 -9.14 15.69 -10.29
CA VAL A 358 -9.83 16.94 -9.92
C VAL A 358 -11.23 16.59 -9.48
N VAL A 359 -11.47 16.67 -8.17
CA VAL A 359 -12.77 16.43 -7.54
C VAL A 359 -13.55 17.73 -7.49
N PRO A 360 -14.89 17.76 -7.69
CA PRO A 360 -15.64 18.99 -7.70
C PRO A 360 -15.52 19.80 -6.40
N ALA A 361 -15.55 21.12 -6.50
CA ALA A 361 -15.64 21.97 -5.32
C ALA A 361 -16.88 21.59 -4.47
N LYS A 362 -16.76 21.65 -3.13
CA LYS A 362 -17.85 21.23 -2.22
C LYS A 362 -19.17 21.96 -2.47
N THR A 363 -19.08 23.23 -2.89
CA THR A 363 -20.23 24.10 -3.16
C THR A 363 -20.66 24.11 -4.64
N ALA A 364 -19.95 23.43 -5.53
CA ALA A 364 -20.31 23.38 -6.95
C ALA A 364 -21.56 22.52 -7.18
N ALA A 365 -22.34 22.87 -8.20
CA ALA A 365 -23.38 21.99 -8.71
C ALA A 365 -22.74 20.68 -9.20
N LYS A 366 -23.31 19.55 -8.80
CA LYS A 366 -22.82 18.21 -9.15
C LYS A 366 -23.42 17.72 -10.46
N ALA A 367 -22.64 16.95 -11.20
CA ALA A 367 -23.17 16.14 -12.29
C ALA A 367 -24.16 15.08 -11.77
N PRO A 368 -25.04 14.53 -12.60
CA PRO A 368 -25.94 13.46 -12.17
C PRO A 368 -25.21 12.15 -11.88
N VAL A 369 -24.00 11.97 -12.41
CA VAL A 369 -23.17 10.77 -12.32
C VAL A 369 -21.84 11.12 -11.64
N ALA A 370 -21.38 10.29 -10.71
CA ALA A 370 -19.99 10.31 -10.28
C ALA A 370 -19.30 9.02 -10.71
N PHE A 371 -18.13 9.15 -11.33
CA PHE A 371 -17.18 8.07 -11.52
C PHE A 371 -16.28 7.99 -10.28
N LEU A 372 -16.21 6.81 -9.66
CA LEU A 372 -15.33 6.54 -8.53
C LEU A 372 -13.97 6.03 -9.01
N ALA A 373 -12.94 6.83 -8.83
CA ALA A 373 -11.56 6.39 -9.00
C ALA A 373 -11.08 5.68 -7.73
N SER A 374 -10.76 4.40 -7.84
CA SER A 374 -10.43 3.51 -6.72
C SER A 374 -8.98 3.74 -6.24
N THR A 375 -8.72 4.94 -5.69
CA THR A 375 -7.37 5.40 -5.30
C THR A 375 -6.71 4.51 -4.25
N PHE A 376 -7.46 3.90 -3.33
CA PHE A 376 -6.90 2.97 -2.36
C PHE A 376 -6.44 1.68 -3.03
N THR A 377 -7.17 1.18 -4.02
CA THR A 377 -6.73 0.05 -4.85
C THR A 377 -5.46 0.41 -5.62
N PHE A 378 -5.39 1.59 -6.24
CA PHE A 378 -4.18 2.00 -6.97
C PHE A 378 -2.95 2.05 -6.06
N ILE A 379 -3.10 2.54 -4.82
CA ILE A 379 -2.02 2.58 -3.82
C ILE A 379 -1.67 1.16 -3.35
N ALA A 380 -2.65 0.28 -3.17
CA ALA A 380 -2.42 -1.10 -2.72
C ALA A 380 -1.55 -1.89 -3.71
N TYR A 381 -1.76 -1.67 -5.01
CA TYR A 381 -0.98 -2.29 -6.09
C TYR A 381 0.24 -1.48 -6.53
N ALA A 382 0.56 -0.38 -5.86
CA ALA A 382 1.62 0.53 -6.27
C ALA A 382 2.98 -0.15 -6.45
N ASN A 383 3.50 -0.17 -7.68
CA ASN A 383 4.77 -0.80 -8.06
C ASN A 383 4.85 -2.30 -7.76
N SER A 384 3.75 -3.04 -7.92
CA SER A 384 3.69 -4.48 -7.65
C SER A 384 4.73 -5.26 -8.46
N HIS A 385 5.47 -6.14 -7.79
CA HIS A 385 6.41 -7.08 -8.37
C HIS A 385 5.82 -8.49 -8.47
N HIS A 386 4.75 -8.76 -7.73
CA HIS A 386 4.12 -10.06 -7.63
C HIS A 386 3.85 -10.70 -9.00
N GLY A 387 3.25 -9.97 -9.94
CA GLY A 387 2.87 -10.50 -11.25
C GLY A 387 4.02 -10.98 -12.14
N TYR A 388 5.29 -10.71 -11.80
CA TYR A 388 6.44 -11.11 -12.60
C TYR A 388 7.64 -11.67 -11.82
N GLU A 389 7.57 -11.70 -10.50
CA GLU A 389 8.57 -12.35 -9.64
C GLU A 389 8.12 -13.74 -9.16
N ASP A 390 6.84 -14.08 -9.29
CA ASP A 390 6.30 -15.38 -8.92
C ASP A 390 6.63 -16.43 -9.98
N SER A 391 7.10 -17.59 -9.55
CA SER A 391 7.47 -18.72 -10.43
C SER A 391 6.29 -19.34 -11.18
N LEU A 392 5.05 -19.05 -10.78
CA LEU A 392 3.82 -19.55 -11.40
C LEU A 392 3.14 -18.55 -12.33
N SER A 393 3.69 -17.34 -12.48
CA SER A 393 3.05 -16.29 -13.27
C SER A 393 2.71 -16.72 -14.70
N GLU A 394 3.63 -17.39 -15.40
CA GLU A 394 3.37 -17.86 -16.78
C GLU A 394 2.27 -18.93 -16.86
N VAL A 395 2.10 -19.74 -15.82
CA VAL A 395 1.01 -20.70 -15.74
C VAL A 395 -0.33 -19.99 -15.52
N CYS A 396 -0.35 -19.02 -14.62
CA CYS A 396 -1.56 -18.24 -14.32
C CYS A 396 -2.03 -17.41 -15.51
N TYR A 397 -1.10 -16.82 -16.27
CA TYR A 397 -1.42 -16.00 -17.44
C TYR A 397 -1.57 -16.80 -18.75
N GLY A 398 -1.27 -18.11 -18.73
CA GLY A 398 -1.33 -18.93 -19.95
C GLY A 398 -0.38 -18.49 -21.06
N ALA A 399 0.60 -17.63 -20.78
CA ALA A 399 1.48 -17.01 -21.75
C ALA A 399 2.88 -16.75 -21.17
N LEU A 400 3.87 -16.62 -22.06
CA LEU A 400 5.20 -16.16 -21.65
C LEU A 400 5.13 -14.73 -21.12
N LEU A 401 5.81 -14.48 -20.02
CA LEU A 401 5.83 -13.19 -19.37
C LEU A 401 6.78 -12.22 -20.10
N GLU A 402 6.24 -11.17 -20.65
CA GLU A 402 6.99 -10.07 -21.29
C GLU A 402 6.99 -8.84 -20.39
N LEU A 403 8.17 -8.43 -19.90
CA LEU A 403 8.32 -7.25 -19.06
C LEU A 403 8.49 -5.99 -19.91
N GLY A 404 7.59 -5.04 -19.70
CA GLY A 404 7.70 -3.69 -20.25
C GLY A 404 8.82 -2.87 -19.58
N PRO A 405 9.06 -1.64 -20.08
CA PRO A 405 10.12 -0.76 -19.54
C PRO A 405 9.93 -0.39 -18.06
N ALA A 406 8.69 -0.31 -17.58
CA ALA A 406 8.40 0.02 -16.18
C ALA A 406 8.73 -1.16 -15.25
N GLU A 407 8.31 -2.36 -15.60
CA GLU A 407 8.57 -3.58 -14.85
C GLU A 407 10.08 -3.87 -14.81
N GLN A 408 10.78 -3.70 -15.94
CA GLN A 408 12.24 -3.82 -16.00
C GLN A 408 12.94 -2.77 -15.13
N PHE A 409 12.42 -1.55 -15.07
CA PHE A 409 12.93 -0.49 -14.19
C PHE A 409 12.73 -0.86 -12.72
N LEU A 410 11.51 -1.24 -12.33
CA LEU A 410 11.18 -1.64 -10.95
C LEU A 410 11.99 -2.84 -10.48
N LYS A 411 12.21 -3.85 -11.33
CA LYS A 411 13.06 -5.00 -11.02
C LYS A 411 14.48 -4.61 -10.63
N GLN A 412 15.02 -3.52 -11.21
CA GLN A 412 16.34 -2.98 -10.88
C GLN A 412 16.31 -1.96 -9.75
N ARG A 413 15.14 -1.37 -9.46
CA ARG A 413 14.95 -0.23 -8.57
C ARG A 413 13.85 -0.51 -7.52
N ARG A 414 14.05 -1.58 -6.72
CA ARG A 414 13.16 -1.87 -5.57
C ARG A 414 13.12 -0.72 -4.55
N ASP A 415 14.10 0.18 -4.57
CA ASP A 415 14.13 1.42 -3.80
C ASP A 415 12.99 2.41 -4.17
N PHE A 416 12.20 2.12 -5.22
CA PHE A 416 10.94 2.82 -5.52
C PHE A 416 9.74 2.28 -4.72
N GLY A 417 9.99 1.35 -3.81
CA GLY A 417 9.02 0.76 -2.89
C GLY A 417 8.24 -0.42 -3.49
N ILE A 418 7.64 -1.17 -2.62
CA ILE A 418 6.87 -2.40 -2.89
C ILE A 418 5.37 -2.15 -2.75
N SER A 419 4.56 -3.07 -3.27
CA SER A 419 3.09 -3.09 -3.11
C SER A 419 2.67 -3.84 -1.84
N LEU A 420 1.36 -3.83 -1.56
CA LEU A 420 0.78 -4.67 -0.50
C LEU A 420 0.63 -6.15 -0.91
N TYR A 421 1.09 -6.54 -2.09
CA TYR A 421 1.18 -7.93 -2.56
C TYR A 421 2.60 -8.45 -2.52
N ASP A 422 3.58 -7.57 -2.30
CA ASP A 422 4.99 -7.95 -2.26
C ASP A 422 5.45 -8.27 -0.83
N ARG A 423 6.60 -8.93 -0.76
CA ARG A 423 7.31 -9.19 0.49
C ARG A 423 8.53 -8.29 0.61
N HIS A 424 8.83 -7.89 1.83
CA HIS A 424 10.13 -7.32 2.18
C HIS A 424 11.26 -8.31 1.90
N ARG A 425 12.47 -7.81 1.88
CA ARG A 425 13.67 -8.62 1.64
C ARG A 425 13.87 -9.75 2.65
N ASP A 426 13.36 -9.59 3.86
CA ASP A 426 13.38 -10.60 4.92
C ASP A 426 12.25 -11.64 4.79
N GLY A 427 11.39 -11.52 3.80
CA GLY A 427 10.26 -12.38 3.52
C GLY A 427 8.96 -12.04 4.28
N SER A 428 8.96 -11.01 5.13
CA SER A 428 7.74 -10.50 5.76
C SER A 428 6.87 -9.74 4.77
N GLY A 429 5.57 -9.63 5.04
CA GLY A 429 4.64 -8.97 4.13
C GLY A 429 4.58 -7.45 4.31
N GLY A 430 4.47 -6.72 3.21
CA GLY A 430 4.25 -5.27 3.22
C GLY A 430 2.85 -4.91 3.74
N VAL A 431 2.77 -4.06 4.76
CA VAL A 431 1.49 -3.66 5.37
C VAL A 431 1.09 -2.22 5.09
N TYR A 432 2.04 -1.38 4.68
CA TYR A 432 1.79 0.02 4.32
C TYR A 432 2.09 0.28 2.85
N SER A 433 1.30 1.15 2.23
CA SER A 433 1.60 1.69 0.92
C SER A 433 1.22 3.16 0.85
N SER A 434 1.86 3.91 -0.05
CA SER A 434 1.80 5.36 -0.10
C SER A 434 1.73 5.89 -1.52
N TRP A 435 1.03 7.04 -1.69
CA TRP A 435 1.03 7.83 -2.91
C TRP A 435 2.31 8.66 -3.12
N HIS A 436 3.11 8.89 -2.07
CA HIS A 436 4.25 9.83 -2.06
C HIS A 436 5.52 9.30 -2.72
N ARG A 437 5.34 8.61 -3.86
CA ARG A 437 6.40 8.02 -4.68
C ARG A 437 5.92 7.85 -6.13
N PRO A 438 6.79 7.71 -7.14
CA PRO A 438 6.34 7.33 -8.47
C PRO A 438 5.67 5.95 -8.47
N ILE A 439 4.40 5.91 -8.87
CA ILE A 439 3.62 4.66 -9.00
C ILE A 439 3.54 4.34 -10.49
N LEU A 440 4.42 3.46 -10.97
CA LEU A 440 4.65 3.25 -12.40
C LEU A 440 3.57 2.40 -13.09
N ASN A 441 2.77 1.66 -12.34
CA ASN A 441 1.61 0.94 -12.85
C ASN A 441 0.30 1.76 -12.79
N THR A 442 0.29 2.93 -12.14
CA THR A 442 -0.80 3.91 -12.21
C THR A 442 -0.45 4.95 -13.28
N ARG A 443 -0.39 4.51 -14.55
CA ARG A 443 0.00 5.30 -15.71
C ARG A 443 -0.83 4.88 -16.92
N PRO A 444 -1.12 5.78 -17.87
CA PRO A 444 -1.62 5.39 -19.19
C PRO A 444 -0.55 4.58 -19.94
N LYS A 445 -0.95 3.89 -20.99
CA LYS A 445 -0.11 3.04 -21.83
C LYS A 445 0.59 1.92 -21.05
N ARG A 446 -0.13 1.32 -20.12
CA ARG A 446 0.28 0.17 -19.31
C ARG A 446 -0.75 -0.95 -19.43
N ALA A 447 -0.51 -2.05 -18.72
CA ALA A 447 -1.46 -3.15 -18.66
C ALA A 447 -2.88 -2.66 -18.32
N LEU A 448 -3.90 -3.30 -18.89
CA LEU A 448 -5.31 -3.00 -18.63
C LEU A 448 -5.72 -3.61 -17.29
N TRP A 449 -5.14 -3.05 -16.24
CA TRP A 449 -5.38 -3.40 -14.84
C TRP A 449 -5.55 -2.11 -14.02
N ASN A 450 -6.48 -2.10 -13.09
CA ASN A 450 -6.76 -0.95 -12.23
C ASN A 450 -6.90 0.37 -13.02
N PHE A 451 -6.01 1.33 -12.81
CA PHE A 451 -6.09 2.68 -13.37
C PHE A 451 -6.32 2.71 -14.89
N ASN A 452 -5.56 1.91 -15.65
CA ASN A 452 -5.67 1.94 -17.11
C ASN A 452 -6.96 1.27 -17.62
N ALA A 453 -7.43 0.22 -16.91
CA ALA A 453 -8.73 -0.39 -17.17
C ALA A 453 -9.89 0.56 -16.80
N ASP A 454 -9.76 1.28 -15.72
CA ASP A 454 -10.77 2.25 -15.24
C ASP A 454 -10.96 3.41 -16.24
N LEU A 455 -9.92 3.79 -16.96
CA LEU A 455 -10.01 4.80 -18.01
C LEU A 455 -10.90 4.37 -19.19
N HIS A 456 -11.19 3.07 -19.39
CA HIS A 456 -12.21 2.64 -20.37
C HIS A 456 -13.63 3.08 -19.96
N VAL A 457 -13.93 3.14 -18.66
CA VAL A 457 -15.21 3.68 -18.17
C VAL A 457 -15.28 5.19 -18.37
N VAL A 458 -14.17 5.90 -18.11
CA VAL A 458 -14.06 7.35 -18.35
C VAL A 458 -14.22 7.67 -19.84
N ASP A 459 -13.61 6.87 -20.70
CA ASP A 459 -13.72 6.99 -22.15
C ASP A 459 -15.16 6.76 -22.62
N TRP A 460 -15.80 5.68 -22.16
CA TRP A 460 -17.19 5.38 -22.48
C TRP A 460 -18.15 6.48 -22.04
N LEU A 461 -18.00 7.02 -20.83
CA LEU A 461 -18.80 8.16 -20.35
C LEU A 461 -18.60 9.39 -21.24
N THR A 462 -17.35 9.65 -21.65
CA THR A 462 -17.00 10.80 -22.50
C THR A 462 -17.58 10.64 -23.91
N GLU A 463 -17.36 9.51 -24.56
CA GLU A 463 -17.80 9.25 -25.95
C GLU A 463 -19.32 9.16 -26.07
N THR A 464 -20.01 8.71 -25.02
CA THR A 464 -21.48 8.69 -24.99
C THR A 464 -22.09 10.04 -24.56
N GLY A 465 -21.27 11.08 -24.33
CA GLY A 465 -21.72 12.43 -24.00
C GLY A 465 -22.33 12.55 -22.60
N GLN A 466 -22.00 11.67 -21.68
CA GLN A 466 -22.49 11.74 -20.30
C GLN A 466 -21.75 12.83 -19.50
N THR A 467 -22.50 13.66 -18.81
CA THR A 467 -21.92 14.59 -17.83
C THR A 467 -21.66 13.84 -16.53
N PHE A 468 -20.41 13.83 -16.09
CA PHE A 468 -20.00 13.15 -14.87
C PHE A 468 -18.93 13.94 -14.12
N ASP A 469 -18.88 13.73 -12.82
CA ASP A 469 -17.79 14.14 -11.95
C ASP A 469 -16.89 12.93 -11.61
N VAL A 470 -15.67 13.20 -11.20
CA VAL A 470 -14.75 12.19 -10.64
C VAL A 470 -14.66 12.40 -9.15
N ILE A 471 -14.83 11.33 -8.38
CA ILE A 471 -14.62 11.29 -6.93
C ILE A 471 -13.62 10.17 -6.62
N THR A 472 -13.01 10.21 -5.44
CA THR A 472 -11.95 9.28 -5.04
C THR A 472 -12.25 8.62 -3.70
N ASP A 473 -11.60 7.51 -3.39
CA ASP A 473 -11.80 6.77 -2.14
C ASP A 473 -11.50 7.63 -0.91
N ASP A 474 -10.42 8.41 -0.94
CA ASP A 474 -10.06 9.32 0.15
C ASP A 474 -11.14 10.39 0.40
N CYS A 475 -11.80 10.87 -0.66
CA CYS A 475 -12.94 11.78 -0.53
C CYS A 475 -14.16 11.10 0.12
N ILE A 476 -14.49 9.87 -0.27
CA ILE A 476 -15.59 9.12 0.36
C ILE A 476 -15.25 8.79 1.80
N HIS A 477 -14.00 8.38 2.08
CA HIS A 477 -13.55 8.12 3.45
C HIS A 477 -13.75 9.32 4.37
N THR A 478 -13.43 10.53 3.89
CA THR A 478 -13.45 11.75 4.71
C THR A 478 -14.80 12.43 4.78
N GLU A 479 -15.59 12.40 3.71
CA GLU A 479 -16.86 13.16 3.59
C GLU A 479 -18.09 12.25 3.74
N GLY A 480 -17.94 10.95 3.62
CA GLY A 480 -18.99 9.97 3.82
C GLY A 480 -20.16 10.13 2.85
N GLU A 481 -21.37 9.79 3.32
CA GLU A 481 -22.61 9.92 2.55
C GLU A 481 -22.86 11.36 2.05
N ALA A 482 -22.36 12.36 2.75
CA ALA A 482 -22.56 13.77 2.36
C ALA A 482 -21.99 14.09 0.98
N LEU A 483 -20.92 13.39 0.56
CA LEU A 483 -20.39 13.48 -0.80
C LEU A 483 -21.30 12.75 -1.81
N LEU A 484 -21.77 11.54 -1.48
CA LEU A 484 -22.47 10.67 -2.41
C LEU A 484 -23.90 11.09 -2.71
N ARG A 485 -24.64 11.60 -1.73
CA ARG A 485 -26.08 11.86 -1.81
C ARG A 485 -26.48 12.87 -2.88
N ASP A 486 -25.55 13.71 -3.34
CA ASP A 486 -25.79 14.70 -4.38
C ASP A 486 -25.79 14.10 -5.79
N TYR A 487 -25.30 12.87 -5.94
CA TYR A 487 -25.27 12.14 -7.20
C TYR A 487 -26.47 11.18 -7.31
N ARG A 488 -27.03 11.09 -8.52
CA ARG A 488 -28.09 10.12 -8.81
C ARG A 488 -27.54 8.72 -8.98
N CYS A 489 -26.37 8.60 -9.57
CA CYS A 489 -25.70 7.35 -9.84
C CYS A 489 -24.20 7.45 -9.57
N ILE A 490 -23.68 6.49 -8.82
CA ILE A 490 -22.25 6.24 -8.67
C ILE A 490 -21.88 5.11 -9.62
N VAL A 491 -20.81 5.27 -10.38
CA VAL A 491 -20.25 4.27 -11.28
C VAL A 491 -18.85 3.95 -10.82
N THR A 492 -18.55 2.68 -10.54
CA THR A 492 -17.20 2.25 -10.15
C THR A 492 -16.30 2.00 -11.36
N GLY A 493 -15.00 1.92 -11.13
CA GLY A 493 -14.04 1.31 -12.03
C GLY A 493 -14.12 -0.22 -12.06
N SER A 494 -13.12 -0.83 -12.66
CA SER A 494 -13.03 -2.28 -12.90
C SER A 494 -12.73 -3.09 -11.64
N HIS A 495 -12.10 -2.48 -10.62
CA HIS A 495 -11.59 -3.23 -9.45
C HIS A 495 -11.56 -2.39 -8.17
N PRO A 496 -12.72 -2.01 -7.59
CA PRO A 496 -12.78 -1.26 -6.33
C PRO A 496 -12.62 -2.19 -5.12
N GLU A 497 -11.39 -2.68 -4.87
CA GLU A 497 -11.11 -3.79 -3.96
C GLU A 497 -10.97 -3.37 -2.49
N TYR A 498 -10.42 -2.17 -2.22
CA TYR A 498 -10.00 -1.73 -0.88
C TYR A 498 -10.92 -0.67 -0.32
N HIS A 499 -11.57 -0.96 0.81
CA HIS A 499 -12.52 -0.03 1.44
C HIS A 499 -12.26 0.13 2.94
N SER A 500 -12.42 1.36 3.43
CA SER A 500 -12.47 1.62 4.87
C SER A 500 -13.88 1.42 5.44
N THR A 501 -14.00 1.35 6.76
CA THR A 501 -15.29 1.29 7.46
C THR A 501 -16.19 2.46 7.07
N GLN A 502 -15.64 3.67 7.05
CA GLN A 502 -16.36 4.91 6.70
C GLN A 502 -16.89 4.89 5.28
N MET A 503 -16.15 4.31 4.33
CA MET A 503 -16.61 4.19 2.95
C MET A 503 -17.80 3.23 2.83
N LEU A 504 -17.72 2.04 3.45
CA LEU A 504 -18.85 1.09 3.43
C LEU A 504 -20.09 1.67 4.11
N ASP A 505 -19.92 2.38 5.23
CA ASP A 505 -21.02 3.06 5.90
C ASP A 505 -21.66 4.14 5.01
N ALA A 506 -20.83 4.86 4.24
CA ALA A 506 -21.31 5.86 3.28
C ALA A 506 -22.12 5.23 2.14
N PHE A 507 -21.67 4.11 1.57
CA PHE A 507 -22.42 3.40 0.53
C PHE A 507 -23.73 2.81 1.06
N ASP A 508 -23.71 2.19 2.24
CA ASP A 508 -24.93 1.67 2.88
C ASP A 508 -25.97 2.77 3.07
N ALA A 509 -25.57 3.91 3.63
CA ALA A 509 -26.44 5.05 3.85
C ALA A 509 -26.96 5.62 2.51
N TYR A 510 -26.10 5.78 1.51
CA TYR A 510 -26.46 6.26 0.18
C TYR A 510 -27.53 5.39 -0.48
N LEU A 511 -27.37 4.08 -0.46
CA LEU A 511 -28.34 3.13 -1.03
C LEU A 511 -29.65 3.11 -0.25
N GLN A 512 -29.62 3.21 1.09
CA GLN A 512 -30.81 3.30 1.93
C GLN A 512 -31.61 4.60 1.70
N HIS A 513 -30.94 5.66 1.24
CA HIS A 513 -31.58 6.95 0.92
C HIS A 513 -32.02 7.07 -0.55
N GLY A 514 -31.96 5.97 -1.31
CA GLY A 514 -32.44 5.94 -2.71
C GLY A 514 -31.36 6.21 -3.73
N GLY A 515 -30.09 6.15 -3.33
CA GLY A 515 -28.95 6.21 -4.23
C GLY A 515 -28.89 5.02 -5.16
N ARG A 516 -28.16 5.14 -6.28
CA ARG A 516 -28.05 4.11 -7.31
C ARG A 516 -26.59 3.84 -7.60
N LEU A 517 -26.22 2.57 -7.61
CA LEU A 517 -24.83 2.14 -7.77
C LEU A 517 -24.70 1.22 -8.99
N MET A 518 -23.80 1.55 -9.91
CA MET A 518 -23.33 0.68 -10.96
C MET A 518 -21.93 0.16 -10.58
N TYR A 519 -21.87 -1.07 -10.13
CA TYR A 519 -20.62 -1.77 -9.86
C TYR A 519 -20.19 -2.48 -11.14
N LEU A 520 -19.23 -1.88 -11.87
CA LEU A 520 -18.76 -2.34 -13.19
C LEU A 520 -17.44 -3.13 -13.10
N GLY A 521 -17.26 -3.91 -12.04
CA GLY A 521 -16.02 -4.59 -11.76
C GLY A 521 -16.18 -6.00 -11.20
N GLY A 522 -15.05 -6.58 -10.80
CA GLY A 522 -14.94 -7.84 -10.05
C GLY A 522 -14.05 -7.64 -8.83
N ASN A 523 -14.16 -8.54 -7.85
CA ASN A 523 -13.47 -8.53 -6.57
C ASN A 523 -13.49 -7.16 -5.87
N GLY A 524 -14.64 -6.49 -5.93
CA GLY A 524 -14.84 -5.22 -5.22
C GLY A 524 -15.26 -5.43 -3.77
N PHE A 525 -15.04 -4.39 -2.93
CA PHE A 525 -15.45 -4.35 -1.52
C PHE A 525 -14.88 -5.50 -0.68
N TYR A 526 -13.66 -5.92 -0.99
CA TYR A 526 -13.06 -7.17 -0.51
C TYR A 526 -12.20 -6.98 0.73
N TRP A 527 -11.13 -6.16 0.65
CA TRP A 527 -10.20 -5.93 1.76
C TRP A 527 -10.57 -4.71 2.59
N ARG A 528 -10.45 -4.88 3.92
CA ARG A 528 -10.51 -3.76 4.84
C ARG A 528 -9.19 -3.00 4.86
N VAL A 529 -9.26 -1.67 4.75
CA VAL A 529 -8.13 -0.76 4.80
C VAL A 529 -8.30 0.25 5.94
N ALA A 530 -7.19 0.66 6.53
CA ALA A 530 -7.13 1.77 7.47
C ALA A 530 -6.29 2.92 6.90
N THR A 531 -6.66 4.16 7.27
CA THR A 531 -5.93 5.39 6.98
C THR A 531 -5.63 6.13 8.27
N HIS A 532 -4.72 7.11 8.24
CA HIS A 532 -4.40 7.94 9.39
C HIS A 532 -4.43 9.42 9.02
N ALA A 533 -5.02 10.26 9.88
CA ALA A 533 -5.23 11.69 9.59
C ALA A 533 -3.91 12.47 9.38
N ASP A 534 -2.85 12.10 10.11
CA ASP A 534 -1.54 12.74 10.01
C ASP A 534 -0.68 12.18 8.86
N LEU A 535 -1.18 11.16 8.14
CA LEU A 535 -0.48 10.48 7.05
C LEU A 535 -1.38 10.41 5.80
N PRO A 536 -1.80 11.54 5.23
CA PRO A 536 -2.65 11.55 4.05
C PRO A 536 -1.97 10.83 2.88
N GLY A 537 -2.73 10.10 2.07
CA GLY A 537 -2.20 9.32 0.95
C GLY A 537 -1.48 8.02 1.35
N VAL A 538 -1.59 7.59 2.61
CA VAL A 538 -1.08 6.30 3.10
C VAL A 538 -2.25 5.40 3.47
N ILE A 539 -2.12 4.12 3.15
CA ILE A 539 -3.03 3.06 3.57
C ILE A 539 -2.30 1.97 4.33
N GLU A 540 -3.00 1.34 5.28
CA GLU A 540 -2.56 0.14 5.99
C GLU A 540 -3.52 -1.01 5.71
N VAL A 541 -2.97 -2.18 5.36
CA VAL A 541 -3.73 -3.43 5.16
C VAL A 541 -3.06 -4.55 5.95
N ARG A 542 -3.84 -5.30 6.72
CA ARG A 542 -3.38 -6.47 7.46
C ARG A 542 -4.05 -7.72 6.92
N ARG A 543 -3.26 -8.68 6.43
CA ARG A 543 -3.77 -9.92 5.81
C ARG A 543 -3.68 -11.09 6.78
N GLY A 544 -4.74 -11.90 6.81
CA GLY A 544 -4.78 -13.15 7.57
C GLY A 544 -4.74 -14.39 6.66
N GLU A 545 -5.33 -15.46 7.12
CA GLU A 545 -5.40 -16.75 6.42
C GLU A 545 -6.41 -16.80 5.28
N ALA A 546 -7.37 -15.87 5.23
CA ALA A 546 -8.40 -15.79 4.20
C ALA A 546 -8.03 -14.79 3.10
N GLY A 547 -8.59 -14.96 1.92
CA GLY A 547 -8.43 -14.09 0.77
C GLY A 547 -7.27 -14.47 -0.15
N THR A 548 -7.34 -14.00 -1.39
CA THR A 548 -6.24 -14.12 -2.36
C THR A 548 -5.09 -13.22 -1.95
N ARG A 549 -3.95 -13.82 -1.65
CA ARG A 549 -2.80 -13.13 -1.06
C ARG A 549 -1.48 -13.84 -1.33
N CYS A 550 -0.39 -13.09 -1.26
CA CYS A 550 0.98 -13.63 -1.40
C CYS A 550 1.63 -13.97 -0.05
N PHE A 551 1.06 -13.47 1.06
CA PHE A 551 1.55 -13.71 2.42
C PHE A 551 0.40 -13.59 3.42
N GLU A 552 0.63 -14.09 4.62
CA GLU A 552 -0.20 -13.83 5.79
C GLU A 552 0.65 -13.34 6.97
N LEU A 553 0.05 -12.50 7.78
CA LEU A 553 0.69 -11.98 8.99
C LEU A 553 0.52 -12.97 10.16
N PRO A 554 1.45 -12.97 11.12
CA PRO A 554 1.30 -13.73 12.35
C PRO A 554 -0.03 -13.44 13.05
N PRO A 555 -0.65 -14.41 13.75
CA PRO A 555 -1.96 -14.23 14.38
C PRO A 555 -2.09 -12.99 15.28
N GLY A 556 -1.05 -12.63 16.02
CA GLY A 556 -1.05 -11.44 16.88
C GLY A 556 -0.92 -10.11 16.13
N GLU A 557 -0.65 -10.09 14.83
CA GLU A 557 -0.28 -8.89 14.07
C GLU A 557 -1.30 -8.50 12.99
N ARG A 558 -2.56 -8.95 13.13
CA ARG A 558 -3.63 -8.77 12.13
C ARG A 558 -4.55 -7.59 12.39
N PHE A 559 -4.32 -6.82 13.46
CA PHE A 559 -5.06 -5.59 13.74
C PHE A 559 -4.29 -4.37 13.22
N HIS A 560 -4.99 -3.45 12.56
CA HIS A 560 -4.40 -2.21 12.04
C HIS A 560 -3.77 -1.40 13.18
N SER A 561 -2.58 -0.88 12.96
CA SER A 561 -1.97 0.07 13.90
C SER A 561 -2.71 1.40 13.90
N PHE A 562 -3.15 1.87 12.73
CA PHE A 562 -3.81 3.16 12.56
C PHE A 562 -5.19 3.26 13.20
N SER A 563 -5.99 2.20 13.16
CA SER A 563 -7.38 2.22 13.64
C SER A 563 -7.68 1.29 14.81
N GLY A 564 -6.79 0.33 15.10
CA GLY A 564 -7.06 -0.73 16.07
C GLY A 564 -8.12 -1.75 15.64
N GLU A 565 -8.58 -1.67 14.39
CA GLU A 565 -9.58 -2.57 13.83
C GLU A 565 -8.93 -3.84 13.28
N PHE A 566 -9.66 -4.95 13.30
CA PHE A 566 -9.20 -6.20 12.70
C PHE A 566 -9.09 -6.04 11.18
N GLY A 567 -7.97 -6.41 10.60
CA GLY A 567 -7.77 -6.42 9.15
C GLY A 567 -8.44 -7.60 8.45
N GLY A 568 -8.01 -7.91 7.22
CA GLY A 568 -8.55 -9.03 6.44
C GLY A 568 -9.80 -8.67 5.64
N LEU A 569 -10.57 -9.70 5.27
CA LEU A 569 -11.73 -9.57 4.40
C LEU A 569 -12.93 -8.96 5.11
N TRP A 570 -13.66 -8.11 4.43
CA TRP A 570 -14.96 -7.61 4.89
C TRP A 570 -15.98 -8.72 5.12
N ARG A 571 -15.95 -9.76 4.27
CA ARG A 571 -16.76 -10.96 4.41
C ARG A 571 -16.58 -11.64 5.77
N SER A 572 -15.34 -11.77 6.24
CA SER A 572 -15.03 -12.38 7.54
C SER A 572 -15.45 -11.51 8.74
N GLN A 573 -15.85 -10.28 8.50
CA GLN A 573 -16.28 -9.30 9.51
C GLN A 573 -17.80 -9.04 9.47
N GLY A 574 -18.56 -9.89 8.77
CA GLY A 574 -20.01 -9.78 8.67
C GLY A 574 -20.51 -8.72 7.69
N ARG A 575 -19.63 -8.20 6.83
CA ARG A 575 -19.96 -7.20 5.79
C ARG A 575 -19.53 -7.71 4.41
N ALA A 576 -20.10 -8.85 4.01
CA ALA A 576 -19.79 -9.44 2.72
C ALA A 576 -20.23 -8.51 1.56
N PRO A 577 -19.46 -8.44 0.45
CA PRO A 577 -19.82 -7.63 -0.72
C PRO A 577 -21.20 -7.92 -1.25
N GLN A 578 -21.65 -9.20 -1.18
CA GLN A 578 -22.97 -9.64 -1.61
C GLN A 578 -24.13 -8.86 -0.96
N ALA A 579 -23.95 -8.44 0.29
CA ALA A 579 -24.99 -7.66 0.98
C ALA A 579 -25.13 -6.23 0.42
N LEU A 580 -24.05 -5.64 -0.10
CA LEU A 580 -24.00 -4.28 -0.63
C LEU A 580 -24.28 -4.24 -2.13
N VAL A 581 -23.58 -5.06 -2.90
CA VAL A 581 -23.60 -5.01 -4.38
C VAL A 581 -24.24 -6.26 -5.02
N GLY A 582 -24.75 -7.19 -4.24
CA GLY A 582 -25.46 -8.37 -4.72
C GLY A 582 -24.57 -9.53 -5.17
N VAL A 583 -23.29 -9.28 -5.38
CA VAL A 583 -22.29 -10.26 -5.79
C VAL A 583 -21.02 -10.08 -4.96
N GLY A 584 -20.15 -11.07 -4.94
CA GLY A 584 -18.81 -10.97 -4.34
C GLY A 584 -17.89 -12.04 -4.91
N PHE A 585 -16.62 -11.84 -4.69
CA PHE A 585 -15.53 -12.60 -5.28
C PHE A 585 -15.58 -14.09 -4.96
N VAL A 586 -15.53 -14.93 -6.00
CA VAL A 586 -15.63 -16.40 -5.87
C VAL A 586 -14.54 -17.13 -6.64
N THR A 587 -13.98 -16.53 -7.69
CA THR A 587 -13.01 -17.23 -8.56
C THR A 587 -12.11 -16.26 -9.30
N GLU A 588 -10.91 -16.73 -9.64
CA GLU A 588 -9.93 -16.01 -10.46
C GLU A 588 -9.30 -16.92 -11.51
N GLY A 589 -8.92 -16.31 -12.66
CA GLY A 589 -8.14 -16.91 -13.73
C GLY A 589 -7.73 -15.83 -14.71
N PHE A 590 -6.50 -15.87 -15.23
CA PHE A 590 -5.92 -14.75 -15.98
C PHE A 590 -5.45 -15.10 -17.40
N ASP A 591 -5.82 -16.30 -17.91
CA ASP A 591 -5.43 -16.78 -19.23
C ASP A 591 -6.38 -16.31 -20.34
N GLU A 592 -7.62 -16.82 -20.37
CA GLU A 592 -8.63 -16.53 -21.37
C GLU A 592 -9.90 -15.99 -20.73
N ASN A 593 -10.46 -14.92 -21.29
CA ASN A 593 -11.69 -14.32 -20.82
C ASN A 593 -12.87 -14.76 -21.67
N SER A 594 -14.06 -14.81 -21.11
CA SER A 594 -15.25 -15.37 -21.72
C SER A 594 -16.41 -14.34 -21.77
N HIS A 595 -17.63 -14.82 -21.93
CA HIS A 595 -18.84 -14.04 -22.15
C HIS A 595 -19.96 -14.48 -21.21
N PHE A 596 -21.04 -13.68 -21.19
CA PHE A 596 -22.24 -14.00 -20.44
C PHE A 596 -23.37 -14.52 -21.35
N VAL A 597 -24.19 -15.38 -20.78
CA VAL A 597 -25.48 -15.80 -21.33
C VAL A 597 -26.62 -15.39 -20.41
N ARG A 598 -27.75 -14.97 -20.98
CA ARG A 598 -28.92 -14.49 -20.21
C ARG A 598 -29.51 -15.61 -19.39
N ALA A 599 -29.83 -15.31 -18.12
CA ALA A 599 -30.56 -16.19 -17.22
C ALA A 599 -32.08 -15.90 -17.26
N GLU A 600 -32.89 -16.79 -16.72
CA GLU A 600 -34.35 -16.67 -16.71
C GLU A 600 -34.83 -15.33 -16.11
N ALA A 601 -34.22 -14.90 -15.00
CA ALA A 601 -34.59 -13.65 -14.34
C ALA A 601 -34.34 -12.38 -15.21
N SER A 602 -33.58 -12.49 -16.30
CA SER A 602 -33.40 -11.37 -17.23
C SER A 602 -34.67 -11.00 -18.02
N PHE A 603 -35.69 -11.86 -18.00
CA PHE A 603 -36.98 -11.64 -18.61
C PHE A 603 -38.03 -11.10 -17.63
N ASP A 604 -37.69 -10.90 -16.36
CA ASP A 604 -38.54 -10.22 -15.38
C ASP A 604 -38.87 -8.80 -15.89
N PRO A 605 -40.11 -8.33 -15.76
CA PRO A 605 -40.50 -6.97 -16.15
C PRO A 605 -39.62 -5.87 -15.55
N ARG A 606 -39.11 -6.05 -14.31
CA ARG A 606 -38.21 -5.12 -13.65
C ARG A 606 -36.87 -4.95 -14.37
N ALA A 607 -36.39 -6.00 -15.04
CA ALA A 607 -35.10 -6.01 -15.77
C ALA A 607 -35.23 -5.64 -17.25
N ARG A 608 -36.46 -5.45 -17.78
CA ARG A 608 -36.71 -5.23 -19.21
C ARG A 608 -35.86 -4.10 -19.80
N PHE A 609 -35.72 -2.99 -19.08
CA PHE A 609 -34.98 -1.82 -19.55
C PHE A 609 -33.50 -2.14 -19.77
N ILE A 610 -32.89 -3.05 -18.98
CA ILE A 610 -31.47 -3.42 -19.04
C ILE A 610 -31.14 -4.05 -20.40
N PHE A 611 -32.01 -4.89 -20.90
CA PHE A 611 -31.78 -5.67 -22.14
C PHE A 611 -32.49 -5.07 -23.38
N GLU A 612 -32.93 -3.81 -23.31
CA GLU A 612 -33.52 -3.14 -24.48
C GLU A 612 -32.51 -3.13 -25.64
N GLY A 613 -32.89 -3.74 -26.76
CA GLY A 613 -32.06 -3.89 -27.95
C GLY A 613 -30.96 -4.98 -27.86
N VAL A 614 -31.07 -5.89 -26.88
CA VAL A 614 -30.18 -7.05 -26.76
C VAL A 614 -31.01 -8.34 -26.91
N GLY A 615 -30.59 -9.22 -27.82
CA GLY A 615 -31.29 -10.46 -28.15
C GLY A 615 -31.35 -11.45 -26.97
N ALA A 616 -32.37 -12.32 -26.96
CA ALA A 616 -32.57 -13.29 -25.88
C ALA A 616 -31.44 -14.35 -25.79
N ASN A 617 -30.89 -14.72 -26.94
CA ASN A 617 -29.84 -15.75 -27.04
C ASN A 617 -28.49 -15.15 -27.48
N GLU A 618 -28.36 -13.84 -27.39
CA GLU A 618 -27.13 -13.14 -27.77
C GLU A 618 -26.05 -13.40 -26.70
N ARG A 619 -24.85 -13.78 -27.13
CA ARG A 619 -23.68 -13.82 -26.26
C ARG A 619 -23.32 -12.40 -25.87
N ILE A 620 -23.23 -12.11 -24.58
CA ILE A 620 -22.93 -10.77 -24.09
C ILE A 620 -21.43 -10.69 -23.84
N GLY A 621 -20.74 -9.86 -24.65
CA GLY A 621 -19.34 -9.57 -24.47
C GLY A 621 -18.40 -10.75 -24.78
N ASP A 622 -18.64 -11.51 -25.90
CA ASP A 622 -17.66 -12.46 -26.44
C ASP A 622 -16.61 -11.76 -27.31
N PHE A 623 -16.26 -10.56 -26.91
CA PHE A 623 -15.32 -9.64 -27.54
C PHE A 623 -14.75 -8.67 -26.48
N GLY A 624 -13.78 -7.89 -26.88
CA GLY A 624 -13.16 -6.85 -26.06
C GLY A 624 -11.65 -6.88 -26.19
N VAL A 625 -10.98 -5.86 -25.68
CA VAL A 625 -9.51 -5.73 -25.74
C VAL A 625 -8.83 -6.90 -25.03
N LEU A 626 -9.47 -7.44 -24.00
CA LEU A 626 -9.01 -8.59 -23.23
C LEU A 626 -9.67 -9.90 -23.66
N GLY A 627 -10.35 -9.94 -24.82
CA GLY A 627 -10.95 -11.17 -25.38
C GLY A 627 -12.38 -11.45 -24.95
N GLY A 628 -12.83 -11.00 -23.80
CA GLY A 628 -14.19 -11.21 -23.29
C GLY A 628 -14.55 -10.31 -22.11
N ALA A 629 -15.86 -10.13 -21.87
CA ALA A 629 -16.37 -9.28 -20.81
C ALA A 629 -16.46 -10.00 -19.43
N ALA A 630 -16.23 -11.32 -19.40
CA ALA A 630 -16.21 -12.13 -18.18
C ALA A 630 -14.81 -12.69 -17.98
N GLY A 631 -14.05 -12.09 -17.08
CA GLY A 631 -12.69 -12.55 -16.91
C GLY A 631 -11.93 -11.92 -15.74
N TYR A 632 -10.76 -12.45 -15.54
CA TYR A 632 -9.80 -12.19 -14.47
C TYR A 632 -10.38 -12.61 -13.13
N GLU A 633 -11.02 -11.72 -12.43
CA GLU A 633 -11.64 -11.99 -11.14
C GLU A 633 -13.17 -11.87 -11.28
N LEU A 634 -13.87 -12.87 -10.80
CA LEU A 634 -15.29 -13.07 -11.05
C LEU A 634 -16.07 -13.14 -9.73
N ASP A 635 -17.19 -12.42 -9.72
CA ASP A 635 -18.09 -12.35 -8.57
C ASP A 635 -19.42 -13.03 -8.86
N ALA A 636 -19.97 -13.71 -7.85
CA ALA A 636 -21.28 -14.33 -7.91
C ALA A 636 -22.17 -13.97 -6.72
N ALA A 637 -23.47 -14.12 -6.93
CA ALA A 637 -24.49 -13.97 -5.90
C ALA A 637 -24.43 -15.15 -4.92
N ASP A 638 -24.60 -14.83 -3.63
CA ASP A 638 -24.74 -15.83 -2.56
C ASP A 638 -25.73 -15.32 -1.49
N PRO A 639 -26.91 -15.96 -1.39
CA PRO A 639 -27.89 -15.60 -0.36
C PRO A 639 -27.38 -15.78 1.08
N GLU A 640 -26.47 -16.74 1.33
CA GLU A 640 -25.89 -16.96 2.66
C GLU A 640 -24.95 -15.83 3.07
N LEU A 641 -24.36 -15.14 2.09
CA LEU A 641 -23.53 -13.97 2.28
C LEU A 641 -24.28 -12.65 2.13
N GLY A 642 -25.61 -12.70 1.96
CA GLY A 642 -26.48 -11.54 2.03
C GLY A 642 -26.91 -10.94 0.70
N THR A 643 -26.74 -11.64 -0.45
CA THR A 643 -27.41 -11.21 -1.69
C THR A 643 -28.90 -11.06 -1.41
N PRO A 644 -29.53 -9.88 -1.71
CA PRO A 644 -30.93 -9.65 -1.40
C PRO A 644 -31.86 -10.71 -2.02
N PRO A 645 -32.83 -11.26 -1.29
CA PRO A 645 -33.69 -12.34 -1.81
C PRO A 645 -34.51 -11.97 -3.06
N HIS A 646 -34.73 -10.68 -3.30
CA HIS A 646 -35.44 -10.16 -4.48
C HIS A 646 -34.48 -9.78 -5.63
N ALA A 647 -33.18 -9.97 -5.45
CA ALA A 647 -32.20 -9.68 -6.49
C ALA A 647 -32.40 -10.62 -7.69
N LEU A 648 -32.22 -10.09 -8.87
CA LEU A 648 -32.32 -10.81 -10.14
C LEU A 648 -30.91 -11.16 -10.64
N VAL A 649 -30.62 -12.45 -10.75
CA VAL A 649 -29.45 -12.93 -11.47
C VAL A 649 -29.78 -12.92 -12.95
N LEU A 650 -29.28 -11.91 -13.64
CA LEU A 650 -29.67 -11.58 -15.02
C LEU A 650 -28.94 -12.40 -16.09
N ALA A 651 -27.66 -12.68 -15.84
CA ALA A 651 -26.83 -13.45 -16.75
C ALA A 651 -25.70 -14.14 -15.97
N ARG A 652 -25.17 -15.21 -16.58
CA ARG A 652 -24.03 -15.96 -16.03
C ARG A 652 -22.94 -16.10 -17.05
N SER A 653 -21.70 -15.99 -16.63
CA SER A 653 -20.59 -16.33 -17.50
C SER A 653 -20.46 -17.84 -17.70
N VAL A 654 -19.92 -18.23 -18.83
CA VAL A 654 -19.78 -19.62 -19.26
C VAL A 654 -18.44 -19.84 -19.98
N GLU A 655 -18.08 -21.08 -20.24
CA GLU A 655 -16.93 -21.45 -21.09
C GLU A 655 -15.57 -20.90 -20.60
N HIS A 656 -15.37 -20.80 -19.28
CA HIS A 656 -14.05 -20.49 -18.72
C HIS A 656 -13.11 -21.71 -18.81
N SER A 657 -11.81 -21.42 -18.85
CA SER A 657 -10.76 -22.44 -18.85
C SER A 657 -10.58 -23.12 -17.49
N ASN A 658 -9.76 -24.16 -17.42
CA ASN A 658 -9.39 -24.82 -16.18
C ASN A 658 -8.36 -24.04 -15.34
N VAL A 659 -7.90 -22.89 -15.80
CA VAL A 659 -7.07 -21.96 -15.01
C VAL A 659 -7.93 -21.21 -13.98
N TYR A 660 -9.21 -21.02 -14.27
CA TYR A 660 -10.14 -20.40 -13.33
C TYR A 660 -10.45 -21.35 -12.16
N LEU A 661 -10.05 -20.93 -10.96
CA LEU A 661 -10.21 -21.69 -9.71
C LEU A 661 -11.02 -20.91 -8.69
N LEU A 662 -11.71 -21.61 -7.79
CA LEU A 662 -12.35 -20.99 -6.63
C LEU A 662 -11.29 -20.34 -5.73
N THR A 663 -11.65 -19.19 -5.16
CA THR A 663 -10.80 -18.48 -4.18
C THR A 663 -10.64 -19.28 -2.88
N PRO A 664 -9.57 -19.03 -2.10
CA PRO A 664 -9.32 -19.77 -0.85
C PRO A 664 -10.49 -19.76 0.14
N GLU A 665 -11.24 -18.68 0.24
CA GLU A 665 -12.38 -18.56 1.15
C GLU A 665 -13.64 -19.32 0.70
N GLU A 666 -13.68 -19.79 -0.55
CA GLU A 666 -14.73 -20.66 -1.07
C GLU A 666 -14.41 -22.16 -0.90
N LEU A 667 -13.17 -22.48 -0.52
CA LEU A 667 -12.68 -23.85 -0.41
C LEU A 667 -12.71 -24.34 1.03
N LEU A 668 -13.41 -25.46 1.26
CA LEU A 668 -13.33 -26.20 2.54
C LEU A 668 -12.09 -27.10 2.59
N ALA A 669 -11.68 -27.64 1.44
CA ALA A 669 -10.49 -28.47 1.29
C ALA A 669 -10.00 -28.45 -0.15
N GLY A 670 -8.70 -28.64 -0.37
CA GLY A 670 -8.12 -28.78 -1.71
C GLY A 670 -8.30 -30.21 -2.23
N PHE A 671 -9.11 -30.36 -3.28
CA PHE A 671 -9.33 -31.62 -4.00
C PHE A 671 -9.65 -31.33 -5.48
N PRO A 672 -9.58 -32.34 -6.37
CA PRO A 672 -9.92 -32.18 -7.79
C PRO A 672 -11.35 -31.67 -8.02
N GLY A 673 -11.61 -31.07 -9.18
CA GLY A 673 -12.93 -30.57 -9.55
C GLY A 673 -13.23 -29.17 -8.98
N GLN A 674 -12.23 -28.35 -8.79
CA GLN A 674 -12.36 -26.95 -8.30
C GLN A 674 -12.29 -25.90 -9.41
N ASP A 675 -12.00 -26.33 -10.63
CA ASP A 675 -11.88 -25.45 -11.79
C ASP A 675 -13.22 -25.25 -12.55
N ALA A 676 -13.21 -24.33 -13.51
CA ALA A 676 -14.40 -23.96 -14.27
C ALA A 676 -14.96 -25.08 -15.18
N ILE A 677 -14.15 -26.09 -15.50
CA ILE A 677 -14.61 -27.22 -16.35
C ILE A 677 -15.55 -28.11 -15.57
N GLU A 678 -15.29 -28.33 -14.28
CA GLU A 678 -16.01 -29.28 -13.44
C GLU A 678 -16.93 -28.61 -12.41
N ASN A 679 -16.60 -27.37 -11.95
CA ASN A 679 -17.33 -26.71 -10.87
C ASN A 679 -18.24 -25.58 -11.40
N PRO A 680 -19.57 -25.76 -11.35
CA PRO A 680 -20.51 -24.73 -11.84
C PRO A 680 -20.56 -23.48 -10.96
N LYS A 681 -19.88 -23.42 -9.81
CA LYS A 681 -19.71 -22.20 -9.01
C LYS A 681 -18.68 -21.25 -9.60
N VAL A 682 -17.79 -21.74 -10.44
CA VAL A 682 -16.76 -20.92 -11.11
C VAL A 682 -17.39 -20.12 -12.24
N ARG A 683 -17.91 -18.95 -11.91
CA ARG A 683 -18.60 -18.06 -12.87
C ARG A 683 -18.74 -16.64 -12.33
N ALA A 684 -18.96 -15.68 -13.22
CA ALA A 684 -19.47 -14.34 -12.91
C ALA A 684 -21.00 -14.29 -13.06
N GLU A 685 -21.64 -13.40 -12.32
CA GLU A 685 -23.08 -13.13 -12.46
C GLU A 685 -23.39 -11.65 -12.60
N LEU A 686 -24.18 -11.26 -13.62
CA LEU A 686 -24.80 -9.96 -13.69
C LEU A 686 -26.01 -9.94 -12.75
N VAL A 687 -26.04 -8.97 -11.83
CA VAL A 687 -27.09 -8.87 -10.83
C VAL A 687 -27.73 -7.48 -10.81
N TYR A 688 -29.04 -7.44 -10.62
CA TYR A 688 -29.81 -6.21 -10.41
C TYR A 688 -30.79 -6.37 -9.26
N PHE A 689 -30.91 -5.35 -8.42
CA PHE A 689 -31.96 -5.25 -7.40
C PHE A 689 -32.28 -3.80 -7.06
N GLU A 690 -33.52 -3.58 -6.67
CA GLU A 690 -33.97 -2.28 -6.14
C GLU A 690 -33.67 -2.16 -4.65
N THR A 691 -33.36 -0.95 -4.22
CA THR A 691 -33.17 -0.62 -2.81
C THR A 691 -34.32 0.25 -2.30
N ALA A 692 -34.32 0.52 -0.99
CA ALA A 692 -35.34 1.40 -0.39
C ALA A 692 -35.40 2.78 -1.08
N LYS A 693 -36.56 3.42 -1.04
CA LYS A 693 -36.79 4.78 -1.58
C LYS A 693 -36.50 4.95 -3.08
N GLY A 694 -36.58 3.87 -3.86
CA GLY A 694 -36.41 3.91 -5.32
C GLY A 694 -34.98 4.02 -5.81
N GLY A 695 -34.04 3.57 -4.99
CA GLY A 695 -32.65 3.32 -5.38
C GLY A 695 -32.47 1.94 -6.02
N GLY A 696 -31.23 1.61 -6.39
CA GLY A 696 -30.92 0.28 -6.94
C GLY A 696 -29.44 0.05 -7.20
N VAL A 697 -29.12 -1.20 -7.41
CA VAL A 697 -27.76 -1.67 -7.70
C VAL A 697 -27.76 -2.52 -8.97
N PHE A 698 -26.78 -2.27 -9.82
CA PHE A 698 -26.45 -3.11 -10.96
C PHE A 698 -24.98 -3.51 -10.88
N SER A 699 -24.71 -4.81 -10.93
CA SER A 699 -23.37 -5.37 -10.77
C SER A 699 -23.01 -6.27 -11.94
N THR A 700 -21.78 -6.15 -12.43
CA THR A 700 -21.28 -6.93 -13.57
C THR A 700 -20.47 -8.15 -13.15
N GLY A 701 -19.91 -8.15 -11.93
CA GLY A 701 -19.18 -9.26 -11.37
C GLY A 701 -17.94 -9.69 -12.17
N SER A 702 -17.29 -8.76 -12.89
CA SER A 702 -16.12 -9.08 -13.70
C SER A 702 -15.23 -7.88 -13.93
N ILE A 703 -13.93 -8.04 -13.74
CA ILE A 703 -12.92 -6.99 -14.01
C ILE A 703 -12.88 -6.62 -15.50
N THR A 704 -13.04 -7.57 -16.41
CA THR A 704 -12.86 -7.35 -17.85
C THR A 704 -14.06 -6.70 -18.55
N TRP A 705 -15.18 -6.46 -17.83
CA TRP A 705 -16.36 -5.77 -18.39
C TRP A 705 -16.02 -4.43 -19.02
N ALA A 706 -15.23 -3.60 -18.33
CA ALA A 706 -14.84 -2.27 -18.80
C ALA A 706 -14.06 -2.32 -20.13
N ALA A 707 -13.18 -3.29 -20.31
CA ALA A 707 -12.36 -3.47 -21.52
C ALA A 707 -13.16 -3.92 -22.75
N SER A 708 -14.44 -4.29 -22.59
CA SER A 708 -15.34 -4.64 -23.68
C SER A 708 -16.23 -3.47 -24.13
N LEU A 709 -16.30 -2.37 -23.37
CA LEU A 709 -17.16 -1.23 -23.68
C LEU A 709 -16.87 -0.60 -25.05
N SER A 710 -15.61 -0.40 -25.39
CA SER A 710 -15.16 0.31 -26.60
C SER A 710 -15.27 -0.48 -27.90
N HIS A 711 -15.52 -1.80 -27.82
CA HIS A 711 -15.61 -2.66 -28.98
C HIS A 711 -16.62 -2.12 -30.02
N ASP A 712 -16.24 -2.20 -31.31
CA ASP A 712 -17.04 -1.68 -32.44
C ASP A 712 -17.53 -0.24 -32.20
N GLY A 713 -16.67 0.63 -31.73
CA GLY A 713 -17.00 2.04 -31.48
C GLY A 713 -18.19 2.23 -30.52
N TYR A 714 -18.27 1.44 -29.47
CA TYR A 714 -19.36 1.44 -28.47
C TYR A 714 -20.72 0.93 -29.00
N GLN A 715 -20.78 0.32 -30.21
CA GLN A 715 -22.00 -0.20 -30.83
C GLN A 715 -22.20 -1.70 -30.56
N ASN A 716 -21.98 -2.12 -29.30
CA ASN A 716 -22.02 -3.50 -28.88
C ASN A 716 -23.02 -3.72 -27.73
N ASN A 717 -23.27 -4.97 -27.32
CA ASN A 717 -24.25 -5.31 -26.30
C ASN A 717 -23.76 -4.94 -24.87
N VAL A 718 -22.46 -4.95 -24.59
CA VAL A 718 -21.91 -4.54 -23.29
C VAL A 718 -22.14 -3.04 -23.06
N ALA A 719 -21.76 -2.20 -24.02
CA ALA A 719 -21.98 -0.75 -23.95
C ALA A 719 -23.49 -0.42 -23.92
N ARG A 720 -24.32 -1.19 -24.64
CA ARG A 720 -25.77 -1.01 -24.67
C ARG A 720 -26.42 -1.31 -23.34
N ILE A 721 -26.11 -2.44 -22.71
CA ILE A 721 -26.58 -2.81 -21.38
C ILE A 721 -26.17 -1.74 -20.36
N THR A 722 -24.87 -1.38 -20.34
CA THR A 722 -24.36 -0.36 -19.43
C THR A 722 -25.04 0.99 -19.62
N GLY A 723 -25.24 1.41 -20.89
CA GLY A 723 -25.97 2.64 -21.23
C GLY A 723 -27.46 2.62 -20.87
N ASN A 724 -28.13 1.47 -21.03
CA ASN A 724 -29.51 1.29 -20.63
C ASN A 724 -29.70 1.45 -19.11
N VAL A 725 -28.80 0.83 -18.33
CA VAL A 725 -28.80 0.96 -16.88
C VAL A 725 -28.53 2.40 -16.49
N LEU A 726 -27.50 3.05 -17.01
CA LEU A 726 -27.13 4.40 -16.68
C LEU A 726 -28.29 5.38 -16.97
N ARG A 727 -28.92 5.30 -18.16
CA ARG A 727 -30.09 6.14 -18.51
C ARG A 727 -31.23 5.99 -17.49
N ARG A 728 -31.51 4.77 -17.05
CA ARG A 728 -32.55 4.51 -16.05
C ARG A 728 -32.13 5.00 -14.65
N PHE A 729 -30.85 4.86 -14.31
CA PHE A 729 -30.32 5.26 -13.00
C PHE A 729 -30.19 6.78 -12.83
N ILE A 730 -30.04 7.54 -13.91
CA ILE A 730 -30.05 9.01 -13.82
C ILE A 730 -31.46 9.61 -13.96
N ASP A 731 -32.46 8.83 -14.36
CA ASP A 731 -33.86 9.27 -14.38
C ASP A 731 -34.33 9.59 -12.96
N PRO A 732 -34.96 10.76 -12.72
CA PRO A 732 -35.43 11.14 -11.38
C PRO A 732 -36.56 10.25 -10.81
N ARG A 733 -37.26 9.50 -11.65
CA ARG A 733 -38.33 8.60 -11.21
C ARG A 733 -37.77 7.42 -10.41
N PRO A 734 -38.44 6.95 -9.36
CA PRO A 734 -38.07 5.74 -8.64
C PRO A 734 -37.92 4.53 -9.57
N LEU A 735 -37.00 3.61 -9.21
CA LEU A 735 -36.81 2.35 -9.95
C LEU A 735 -38.00 1.42 -9.76
#